data_64fec80c16ac1b9eddee00f4cc53314e
#
_entry.id   64fec80c16ac1b9eddee00f4cc53314e
#
_cell.length_a   1.000
_cell.length_b   1.000
_cell.length_c   1.000
_cell.angle_alpha   90.00
_cell.angle_beta   90.00
_cell.angle_gamma   90.00
#
_symmetry.space_group_name_H-M   'P 1'
#
loop_
_entity.id
_entity.type
_entity.pdbx_description
1 polymer ?
#
loop_
_entity_poly.entity_id
_entity_poly.type
_entity_poly.pdbx_seq_one_letter_code
_entity_poly.pdbx_strand_id
1 'polypeptide(L)'
;MASFKVKRPSLIKSAVFDGHDYGLVLHFVQGAGRLLQQFGGSYIGDADHPYYRAWRIPKAKLHTEPEELFTKLMELADGQCKESYESFIQKLDAARACPRLDAFLWGMKLQLFPLTDGGALSIGDYHPAVVALYRSLRGLFLPPMRGWRLDSSLEFLFEQLLAEVGLSESQIEISTIPRALHSDGTVSVDSDIVSLKVGGEPPDRGVQGEDGAHEVYLADVPQMFAHAWEADELDQAIGAFSLYDYQTVGVRFLVTRSSALLADDMGLGKTRQALTASLIQAKGGRILIVTLASLILNIEREIRLIQPDASVSLQIDDTACQWVVTNYERLGAFVHSAAGFSVMVIDEAHRLKEPTAECTKHAFDIAAQIPNRYLLTGTPVLNREAELHTLLRLSGHPIGQMQLREFCKQFAGSKEFRNALRERLADWMLRRRKDVLPQLKGKHRQPFPVEMNDAERLEYQAILGGADTPLVRIGQLRLLLERAKVASVVDRLSEMGPDDKAIVFCEFKETVAVIEESCAAAGIASASLMGHHNGKRRQAAVDRFQDDPDCRVFIGTTKAAGTGINLTAANYVLFCSLPWTPALQAQAEDRAYRNGQLRPVMVLIPLVESSIDQHLWQMLLSKQALASDLLEPEQAAEDAMRQLASVA
;
A
#
# COMPACT_ATOMS: atom_id res chain seq x y z
N MET A 1 28.87 -8.03 57.72
CA MET A 1 28.37 -8.25 56.36
C MET A 1 28.71 -7.04 55.50
N ALA A 2 29.74 -7.14 54.66
CA ALA A 2 30.12 -6.06 53.76
C ALA A 2 29.12 -6.02 52.60
N SER A 3 28.34 -4.95 52.51
CA SER A 3 27.43 -4.72 51.38
C SER A 3 28.27 -4.45 50.15
N PHE A 4 28.29 -5.38 49.20
CA PHE A 4 28.79 -5.14 47.87
C PHE A 4 27.90 -4.06 47.22
N LYS A 5 28.40 -2.81 47.19
CA LYS A 5 27.77 -1.75 46.37
C LYS A 5 27.97 -2.12 44.90
N VAL A 6 26.95 -2.66 44.25
CA VAL A 6 26.94 -2.85 42.83
C VAL A 6 27.09 -1.48 42.18
N LYS A 7 28.23 -1.25 41.53
CA LYS A 7 28.52 0.00 40.81
C LYS A 7 27.61 0.07 39.58
N ARG A 8 26.56 0.90 39.64
CA ARG A 8 25.64 1.07 38.50
C ARG A 8 26.39 1.72 37.35
N PRO A 9 26.21 1.23 36.12
CA PRO A 9 26.88 1.77 34.95
C PRO A 9 26.34 3.17 34.56
N SER A 10 27.15 3.94 33.85
CA SER A 10 26.71 5.20 33.25
C SER A 10 25.69 4.96 32.12
N LEU A 11 24.72 5.83 31.93
CA LEU A 11 23.73 5.74 30.87
C LEU A 11 24.39 5.81 29.49
N ILE A 12 25.26 6.81 29.26
CA ILE A 12 26.05 6.95 28.04
C ILE A 12 27.43 6.31 28.26
N LYS A 13 27.73 5.32 27.42
CA LYS A 13 29.06 4.70 27.32
C LYS A 13 30.06 5.61 26.64
N SER A 14 29.65 6.13 25.48
CA SER A 14 30.46 7.07 24.70
C SER A 14 29.56 7.98 23.88
N ALA A 15 30.07 9.17 23.56
CA ALA A 15 29.46 10.12 22.64
C ALA A 15 30.51 10.53 21.61
N VAL A 16 30.07 10.76 20.38
CA VAL A 16 30.87 11.28 19.27
C VAL A 16 30.05 12.35 18.55
N PHE A 17 30.71 13.32 17.95
CA PHE A 17 30.09 14.38 17.17
C PHE A 17 30.81 14.51 15.83
N ASP A 18 30.07 14.49 14.71
CA ASP A 18 30.63 14.57 13.35
C ASP A 18 30.63 15.98 12.76
N GLY A 19 30.34 17.00 13.57
CA GLY A 19 30.15 18.37 13.13
C GLY A 19 28.68 18.74 12.89
N HIS A 20 27.82 17.76 12.66
CA HIS A 20 26.38 17.93 12.36
C HIS A 20 25.48 17.17 13.33
N ASP A 21 25.79 15.91 13.63
CA ASP A 21 24.98 15.04 14.46
C ASP A 21 25.81 14.39 15.58
N TYR A 22 25.11 13.94 16.63
CA TYR A 22 25.75 13.18 17.72
C TYR A 22 25.53 11.69 17.52
N GLY A 23 26.57 10.89 17.78
CA GLY A 23 26.49 9.43 17.94
C GLY A 23 26.56 9.06 19.41
N LEU A 24 25.51 8.47 19.97
CA LEU A 24 25.44 8.06 21.36
C LEU A 24 25.45 6.54 21.46
N VAL A 25 26.43 5.98 22.16
CA VAL A 25 26.42 4.58 22.58
C VAL A 25 25.87 4.50 24.00
N LEU A 26 24.70 3.90 24.16
CA LEU A 26 24.02 3.78 25.43
C LEU A 26 24.27 2.42 26.09
N HIS A 27 24.12 2.35 27.43
CA HIS A 27 23.80 1.09 28.08
C HIS A 27 22.43 0.63 27.63
N PHE A 28 22.23 -0.70 27.60
CA PHE A 28 20.93 -1.25 27.24
C PHE A 28 19.86 -0.79 28.25
N VAL A 29 18.89 -0.03 27.78
CA VAL A 29 17.71 0.41 28.51
C VAL A 29 16.49 0.06 27.65
N GLN A 30 15.59 -0.72 28.21
CA GLN A 30 14.40 -1.15 27.48
C GLN A 30 13.51 0.06 27.12
N GLY A 31 13.13 0.18 25.85
CA GLY A 31 12.33 1.31 25.38
C GLY A 31 13.13 2.54 24.92
N ALA A 32 14.42 2.67 25.27
CA ALA A 32 15.25 3.80 24.86
C ALA A 32 15.30 4.01 23.34
N GLY A 33 15.26 2.93 22.55
CA GLY A 33 15.24 3.01 21.10
C GLY A 33 14.03 3.76 20.55
N ARG A 34 12.83 3.51 21.07
CA ARG A 34 11.61 4.23 20.65
C ARG A 34 11.66 5.72 21.04
N LEU A 35 12.18 6.01 22.24
CA LEU A 35 12.37 7.38 22.67
C LEU A 35 13.35 8.13 21.79
N LEU A 36 14.50 7.54 21.48
CA LEU A 36 15.50 8.17 20.61
C LEU A 36 14.97 8.42 19.20
N GLN A 37 14.15 7.51 18.66
CA GLN A 37 13.47 7.73 17.37
C GLN A 37 12.51 8.92 17.41
N GLN A 38 11.80 9.17 18.52
CA GLN A 38 10.96 10.36 18.68
C GLN A 38 11.77 11.66 18.66
N PHE A 39 13.04 11.60 19.12
CA PHE A 39 14.00 12.70 19.00
C PHE A 39 14.72 12.73 17.65
N GLY A 40 14.22 12.01 16.64
CA GLY A 40 14.78 11.96 15.30
C GLY A 40 16.06 11.10 15.19
N GLY A 41 16.30 10.25 16.17
CA GLY A 41 17.46 9.37 16.19
C GLY A 41 17.33 8.17 15.26
N SER A 42 18.42 7.76 14.64
CA SER A 42 18.57 6.53 13.85
C SER A 42 19.64 5.62 14.45
N TYR A 43 19.39 4.30 14.42
CA TYR A 43 20.31 3.32 15.00
C TYR A 43 21.33 2.82 13.97
N ILE A 44 22.61 2.82 14.34
CA ILE A 44 23.70 2.30 13.53
C ILE A 44 23.89 0.83 13.86
N GLY A 45 23.28 -0.04 13.03
CA GLY A 45 23.27 -1.49 13.24
C GLY A 45 24.25 -2.28 12.37
N ASP A 46 25.04 -1.61 11.54
CA ASP A 46 26.07 -2.21 10.71
C ASP A 46 27.25 -2.63 11.59
N ALA A 47 27.61 -3.93 11.59
CA ALA A 47 28.66 -4.50 12.43
C ALA A 47 30.05 -4.01 12.07
N ASP A 48 30.26 -3.62 10.81
CA ASP A 48 31.54 -3.12 10.28
C ASP A 48 31.70 -1.61 10.53
N HIS A 49 30.64 -0.93 10.96
CA HIS A 49 30.69 0.49 11.23
C HIS A 49 31.52 0.80 12.51
N PRO A 50 32.47 1.78 12.49
CA PRO A 50 33.27 2.14 13.66
C PRO A 50 32.46 2.49 14.91
N TYR A 51 31.22 2.95 14.71
CA TYR A 51 30.28 3.30 15.77
C TYR A 51 29.09 2.34 15.83
N TYR A 52 29.34 1.08 15.56
CA TYR A 52 28.34 0.01 15.71
C TYR A 52 27.64 0.07 17.07
N ARG A 53 26.33 -0.05 17.07
CA ARG A 53 25.44 0.10 18.24
C ARG A 53 25.31 1.53 18.80
N ALA A 54 25.69 2.55 18.04
CA ALA A 54 25.41 3.93 18.39
C ALA A 54 24.06 4.40 17.84
N TRP A 55 23.50 5.39 18.50
CA TRP A 55 22.33 6.14 18.04
C TRP A 55 22.79 7.46 17.48
N ARG A 56 22.53 7.72 16.22
CA ARG A 56 22.76 9.01 15.57
C ARG A 56 21.58 9.92 15.86
N ILE A 57 21.82 11.08 16.46
CA ILE A 57 20.79 12.04 16.88
C ILE A 57 21.14 13.42 16.32
N PRO A 58 20.18 14.11 15.63
CA PRO A 58 20.40 15.43 15.09
C PRO A 58 20.79 16.45 16.18
N LYS A 59 21.86 17.24 15.91
CA LYS A 59 22.34 18.30 16.81
C LYS A 59 21.21 19.25 17.24
N ALA A 60 20.36 19.66 16.29
CA ALA A 60 19.27 20.59 16.54
C ALA A 60 18.34 20.07 17.66
N LYS A 61 18.03 18.78 17.67
CA LYS A 61 17.16 18.16 18.68
C LYS A 61 17.84 18.06 20.05
N LEU A 62 19.10 17.66 20.07
CA LEU A 62 19.88 17.56 21.32
C LEU A 62 20.20 18.93 21.95
N HIS A 63 20.24 20.01 21.15
CA HIS A 63 20.47 21.37 21.65
C HIS A 63 19.21 22.08 22.14
N THR A 64 18.05 21.71 21.58
CA THR A 64 16.77 22.35 21.96
C THR A 64 16.18 21.74 23.22
N GLU A 65 16.34 20.44 23.41
CA GLU A 65 15.64 19.67 24.46
C GLU A 65 16.53 18.62 25.15
N PRO A 66 17.81 18.97 25.54
CA PRO A 66 18.74 17.99 26.11
C PRO A 66 18.29 17.47 27.47
N GLU A 67 17.65 18.31 28.30
CA GLU A 67 17.16 17.96 29.62
C GLU A 67 15.95 17.02 29.56
N GLU A 68 15.06 17.25 28.60
CA GLU A 68 13.90 16.39 28.36
C GLU A 68 14.33 14.98 27.93
N LEU A 69 15.25 14.90 26.96
CA LEU A 69 15.79 13.60 26.53
C LEU A 69 16.48 12.86 27.68
N PHE A 70 17.33 13.57 28.44
CA PHE A 70 18.03 12.99 29.58
C PHE A 70 17.06 12.47 30.63
N THR A 71 16.07 13.27 31.03
CA THR A 71 15.07 12.91 32.04
C THR A 71 14.28 11.67 31.62
N LYS A 72 13.76 11.65 30.41
CA LYS A 72 13.02 10.50 29.88
C LYS A 72 13.88 9.22 29.77
N LEU A 73 15.15 9.34 29.39
CA LEU A 73 16.08 8.21 29.38
C LEU A 73 16.36 7.67 30.77
N MET A 74 16.51 8.54 31.76
CA MET A 74 16.73 8.15 33.15
C MET A 74 15.50 7.53 33.79
N GLU A 75 14.30 8.02 33.46
CA GLU A 75 13.02 7.38 33.85
C GLU A 75 12.91 5.97 33.30
N LEU A 76 13.20 5.78 32.01
CA LEU A 76 13.20 4.46 31.38
C LEU A 76 14.26 3.52 31.97
N ALA A 77 15.39 4.07 32.41
CA ALA A 77 16.46 3.29 33.04
C ALA A 77 16.09 2.74 34.44
N ASP A 78 15.05 3.29 35.07
CA ASP A 78 14.47 2.83 36.35
C ASP A 78 15.54 2.40 37.37
N GLY A 79 16.54 3.26 37.62
CA GLY A 79 17.63 3.00 38.50
C GLY A 79 18.68 1.95 38.05
N GLN A 80 18.60 1.41 36.85
CA GLN A 80 19.61 0.50 36.27
C GLN A 80 20.91 1.23 35.94
N CYS A 81 20.82 2.51 35.57
CA CYS A 81 21.95 3.39 35.33
C CYS A 81 22.06 4.50 36.38
N LYS A 82 23.26 5.07 36.52
CA LYS A 82 23.51 6.25 37.35
C LYS A 82 24.30 7.26 36.54
N GLU A 83 23.65 8.37 36.19
CA GLU A 83 24.30 9.50 35.53
C GLU A 83 23.67 10.80 36.05
N SER A 84 24.46 11.87 36.16
CA SER A 84 23.95 13.21 36.43
C SER A 84 23.77 13.94 35.10
N TYR A 85 22.83 14.90 35.05
CA TYR A 85 22.65 15.75 33.86
C TYR A 85 23.93 16.49 33.48
N GLU A 86 24.68 16.97 34.45
CA GLU A 86 25.99 17.61 34.22
C GLU A 86 26.99 16.67 33.52
N SER A 87 27.07 15.40 33.96
CA SER A 87 27.91 14.38 33.31
C SER A 87 27.46 14.08 31.89
N PHE A 88 26.16 14.05 31.67
CA PHE A 88 25.58 13.88 30.33
C PHE A 88 26.00 15.01 29.37
N ILE A 89 25.84 16.27 29.83
CA ILE A 89 26.22 17.45 29.02
C ILE A 89 27.76 17.49 28.83
N GLN A 90 28.56 17.20 29.82
CA GLN A 90 30.03 17.15 29.72
C GLN A 90 30.49 16.17 28.61
N LYS A 91 29.83 15.02 28.49
CA LYS A 91 30.15 14.06 27.42
C LYS A 91 29.80 14.58 26.03
N LEU A 92 28.67 15.29 25.90
CA LEU A 92 28.28 15.93 24.63
C LEU A 92 29.24 17.06 24.27
N ASP A 93 29.63 17.88 25.23
CA ASP A 93 30.59 18.98 25.01
C ASP A 93 31.99 18.45 24.69
N ALA A 94 32.44 17.40 25.35
CA ALA A 94 33.70 16.73 25.03
C ALA A 94 33.71 16.17 23.59
N ALA A 95 32.61 15.54 23.17
CA ALA A 95 32.46 15.07 21.78
C ALA A 95 32.46 16.24 20.79
N ARG A 96 31.83 17.35 21.14
CA ARG A 96 31.78 18.56 20.33
C ARG A 96 33.13 19.30 20.22
N ALA A 97 33.93 19.23 21.28
CA ALA A 97 35.28 19.83 21.29
C ALA A 97 36.28 19.12 20.36
N CYS A 98 36.00 17.82 20.07
CA CYS A 98 36.83 17.01 19.18
C CYS A 98 35.94 16.32 18.13
N PRO A 99 35.38 17.03 17.16
CA PRO A 99 34.51 16.47 16.16
C PRO A 99 35.23 15.44 15.26
N ARG A 100 34.53 14.35 14.95
CA ARG A 100 35.01 13.27 14.09
C ARG A 100 34.15 13.27 12.82
N LEU A 101 34.56 14.03 11.81
CA LEU A 101 33.84 14.19 10.54
C LEU A 101 33.61 12.86 9.81
N ASP A 102 34.54 11.91 9.98
CA ASP A 102 34.46 10.57 9.42
C ASP A 102 33.45 9.64 10.11
N ALA A 103 32.91 10.04 11.25
CA ALA A 103 32.11 9.16 12.12
C ALA A 103 30.85 8.57 11.43
N PHE A 104 30.23 9.32 10.54
CA PHE A 104 28.99 8.93 9.84
C PHE A 104 29.10 8.87 8.33
N LEU A 105 30.30 9.15 7.78
CA LEU A 105 30.61 8.96 6.37
C LEU A 105 30.87 7.49 6.04
N TRP A 106 31.14 6.67 7.04
CA TRP A 106 31.36 5.25 6.88
C TRP A 106 30.14 4.54 6.29
N GLY A 107 30.35 3.75 5.24
CA GLY A 107 29.27 3.04 4.55
C GLY A 107 28.41 3.90 3.63
N MET A 108 28.65 5.22 3.61
CA MET A 108 28.03 6.11 2.64
C MET A 108 28.50 5.77 1.23
N LYS A 109 27.57 5.72 0.27
CA LYS A 109 27.88 5.49 -1.13
C LYS A 109 27.29 6.57 -2.02
N LEU A 110 28.08 7.07 -2.94
CA LEU A 110 27.68 8.01 -3.98
C LEU A 110 27.93 7.39 -5.36
N GLN A 111 27.01 7.65 -6.28
CA GLN A 111 27.19 7.36 -7.70
C GLN A 111 27.32 8.66 -8.46
N LEU A 112 28.38 8.79 -9.25
CA LEU A 112 28.64 9.94 -10.09
C LEU A 112 28.47 9.55 -11.56
N PHE A 113 27.74 10.38 -12.30
CA PHE A 113 27.49 10.20 -13.72
C PHE A 113 27.96 11.44 -14.49
N PRO A 114 28.66 11.30 -15.59
CA PRO A 114 28.90 12.41 -16.48
C PRO A 114 27.60 12.81 -17.18
N LEU A 115 27.37 14.09 -17.38
CA LEU A 115 26.28 14.60 -18.19
C LEU A 115 26.75 14.94 -19.60
N THR A 116 25.84 14.81 -20.58
CA THR A 116 26.16 15.10 -22.01
C THR A 116 26.50 16.57 -22.25
N ASP A 117 26.09 17.47 -21.33
CA ASP A 117 26.43 18.90 -21.37
C ASP A 117 27.76 19.24 -20.69
N GLY A 118 28.55 18.26 -20.27
CA GLY A 118 29.85 18.41 -19.61
C GLY A 118 29.77 18.57 -18.09
N GLY A 119 28.57 18.58 -17.49
CA GLY A 119 28.39 18.61 -16.06
C GLY A 119 28.48 17.21 -15.42
N ALA A 120 28.27 17.15 -14.11
CA ALA A 120 28.21 15.91 -13.34
C ALA A 120 26.85 15.79 -12.62
N LEU A 121 26.38 14.55 -12.51
CA LEU A 121 25.22 14.18 -11.69
C LEU A 121 25.69 13.30 -10.53
N SER A 122 25.31 13.64 -9.30
CA SER A 122 25.58 12.83 -8.12
C SER A 122 24.30 12.32 -7.52
N ILE A 123 24.23 11.00 -7.29
CA ILE A 123 23.11 10.30 -6.66
C ILE A 123 23.66 9.43 -5.54
N GLY A 124 22.98 9.34 -4.41
CA GLY A 124 23.37 8.42 -3.33
C GLY A 124 22.95 8.89 -1.94
N ASP A 125 23.69 8.43 -0.93
CA ASP A 125 23.41 8.73 0.45
C ASP A 125 23.54 10.22 0.77
N TYR A 126 22.75 10.68 1.72
CA TYR A 126 22.62 12.08 2.03
C TYR A 126 23.38 12.41 3.32
N HIS A 127 24.48 13.18 3.20
CA HIS A 127 25.18 13.71 4.37
C HIS A 127 25.30 15.23 4.27
N PRO A 128 25.09 15.99 5.39
CA PRO A 128 25.16 17.45 5.36
C PRO A 128 26.46 18.02 4.79
N ALA A 129 27.60 17.37 5.01
CA ALA A 129 28.89 17.80 4.45
C ALA A 129 28.91 17.72 2.92
N VAL A 130 28.39 16.65 2.33
CA VAL A 130 28.25 16.49 0.88
C VAL A 130 27.33 17.56 0.30
N VAL A 131 26.20 17.80 0.96
CA VAL A 131 25.25 18.85 0.56
C VAL A 131 25.85 20.23 0.65
N ALA A 132 26.64 20.51 1.68
CA ALA A 132 27.33 21.78 1.82
C ALA A 132 28.32 22.00 0.68
N LEU A 133 29.11 20.97 0.30
CA LEU A 133 29.97 21.01 -0.85
C LEU A 133 29.18 21.27 -2.15
N TYR A 134 28.10 20.52 -2.39
CA TYR A 134 27.30 20.71 -3.62
C TYR A 134 26.68 22.10 -3.72
N ARG A 135 26.27 22.68 -2.60
CA ARG A 135 25.76 24.08 -2.56
C ARG A 135 26.87 25.09 -2.81
N SER A 136 28.11 24.87 -2.30
CA SER A 136 29.26 25.75 -2.56
C SER A 136 29.63 25.73 -4.03
N LEU A 137 29.47 24.59 -4.70
CA LEU A 137 29.66 24.40 -6.13
C LEU A 137 28.44 24.85 -6.98
N ARG A 138 27.49 25.54 -6.39
CA ARG A 138 26.22 25.97 -7.03
C ARG A 138 25.43 24.85 -7.65
N GLY A 139 25.51 23.66 -7.08
CA GLY A 139 24.77 22.50 -7.54
C GLY A 139 23.25 22.71 -7.45
N LEU A 140 22.53 22.20 -8.44
CA LEU A 140 21.07 22.18 -8.50
C LEU A 140 20.56 20.82 -8.02
N PHE A 141 19.75 20.82 -6.98
CA PHE A 141 19.09 19.60 -6.53
C PHE A 141 17.95 19.23 -7.48
N LEU A 142 17.96 18.00 -7.97
CA LEU A 142 16.96 17.43 -8.85
C LEU A 142 16.02 16.51 -8.06
N PRO A 143 14.85 16.99 -7.63
CA PRO A 143 13.92 16.22 -6.78
C PRO A 143 13.51 14.88 -7.38
N PRO A 144 13.20 14.77 -8.68
CA PRO A 144 12.77 13.50 -9.28
C PRO A 144 13.77 12.37 -9.09
N MET A 145 15.06 12.69 -9.08
CA MET A 145 16.14 11.70 -8.99
C MET A 145 16.80 11.64 -7.61
N ARG A 146 16.46 12.55 -6.71
CA ARG A 146 17.21 12.77 -5.45
C ARG A 146 18.71 12.95 -5.70
N GLY A 147 19.05 13.54 -6.84
CA GLY A 147 20.41 13.78 -7.27
C GLY A 147 20.75 15.25 -7.29
N TRP A 148 22.04 15.53 -7.40
CA TRP A 148 22.55 16.88 -7.56
C TRP A 148 23.22 17.01 -8.93
N ARG A 149 22.74 17.95 -9.75
CA ARG A 149 23.43 18.38 -10.95
C ARG A 149 24.46 19.43 -10.56
N LEU A 150 25.67 19.26 -11.06
CA LEU A 150 26.75 20.20 -10.89
C LEU A 150 27.32 20.59 -12.27
N ASP A 151 27.61 21.86 -12.46
CA ASP A 151 28.15 22.37 -13.71
C ASP A 151 29.69 22.14 -13.83
N SER A 152 30.27 21.46 -12.84
CA SER A 152 31.67 21.06 -12.82
C SER A 152 31.85 19.67 -13.45
N SER A 153 33.09 19.41 -13.97
CA SER A 153 33.41 18.09 -14.50
C SER A 153 33.32 17.01 -13.41
N LEU A 154 33.08 15.79 -13.84
CA LEU A 154 32.97 14.64 -12.94
C LEU A 154 34.28 14.42 -12.15
N GLU A 155 35.43 14.56 -12.82
CA GLU A 155 36.75 14.42 -12.20
C GLU A 155 36.96 15.45 -11.10
N PHE A 156 36.64 16.72 -11.36
CA PHE A 156 36.75 17.79 -10.37
C PHE A 156 35.81 17.49 -9.17
N LEU A 157 34.60 17.07 -9.42
CA LEU A 157 33.65 16.71 -8.34
C LEU A 157 34.17 15.56 -7.49
N PHE A 158 34.72 14.53 -8.12
CA PHE A 158 35.34 13.39 -7.44
C PHE A 158 36.47 13.83 -6.52
N GLU A 159 37.41 14.63 -7.03
CA GLU A 159 38.52 15.18 -6.23
C GLU A 159 38.03 16.01 -5.04
N GLN A 160 37.02 16.84 -5.24
CA GLN A 160 36.45 17.65 -4.16
C GLN A 160 35.79 16.79 -3.06
N LEU A 161 35.10 15.73 -3.43
CA LEU A 161 34.48 14.78 -2.48
C LEU A 161 35.54 14.06 -1.63
N LEU A 162 36.69 13.71 -2.23
CA LEU A 162 37.80 13.11 -1.49
C LEU A 162 38.51 14.15 -0.58
N ALA A 163 38.79 15.34 -1.11
CA ALA A 163 39.60 16.34 -0.41
C ALA A 163 38.84 17.11 0.68
N GLU A 164 37.61 17.59 0.37
CA GLU A 164 36.86 18.46 1.28
C GLU A 164 35.88 17.71 2.18
N VAL A 165 35.29 16.61 1.70
CA VAL A 165 34.33 15.82 2.49
C VAL A 165 35.03 14.68 3.23
N GLY A 166 36.17 14.19 2.70
CA GLY A 166 36.94 13.10 3.29
C GLY A 166 36.33 11.70 2.99
N LEU A 167 35.61 11.55 1.88
CA LEU A 167 35.18 10.25 1.38
C LEU A 167 36.38 9.46 0.86
N SER A 168 36.31 8.15 0.89
CA SER A 168 37.28 7.26 0.24
C SER A 168 36.80 6.90 -1.18
N GLU A 169 37.75 6.54 -2.05
CA GLU A 169 37.43 6.10 -3.41
C GLU A 169 36.41 4.96 -3.44
N SER A 170 36.49 4.03 -2.51
CA SER A 170 35.53 2.89 -2.38
C SER A 170 34.09 3.29 -2.05
N GLN A 171 33.86 4.54 -1.67
CA GLN A 171 32.55 5.10 -1.37
C GLN A 171 31.93 5.82 -2.57
N ILE A 172 32.68 6.00 -3.65
CA ILE A 172 32.27 6.75 -4.84
C ILE A 172 32.37 5.83 -6.06
N GLU A 173 31.22 5.52 -6.62
CA GLU A 173 31.11 4.75 -7.86
C GLU A 173 30.98 5.72 -9.04
N ILE A 174 31.86 5.59 -10.04
CA ILE A 174 31.85 6.45 -11.22
C ILE A 174 31.32 5.66 -12.41
N SER A 175 30.22 6.14 -12.99
CA SER A 175 29.73 5.62 -14.27
C SER A 175 30.47 6.28 -15.43
N THR A 176 30.84 5.50 -16.42
CA THR A 176 31.45 6.00 -17.66
C THR A 176 30.40 6.36 -18.73
N ILE A 177 29.14 6.08 -18.50
CA ILE A 177 28.05 6.30 -19.45
C ILE A 177 27.43 7.69 -19.22
N PRO A 178 27.56 8.63 -20.18
CA PRO A 178 26.96 9.95 -20.06
C PRO A 178 25.42 9.88 -19.99
N ARG A 179 24.85 10.82 -19.25
CA ARG A 179 23.40 10.98 -19.10
C ARG A 179 22.95 12.30 -19.73
N ALA A 180 21.85 12.29 -20.44
CA ALA A 180 21.19 13.50 -20.92
C ALA A 180 20.19 14.01 -19.89
N LEU A 181 20.31 15.27 -19.46
CA LEU A 181 19.38 15.93 -18.55
C LEU A 181 18.27 16.62 -19.36
N HIS A 182 17.02 16.30 -19.05
CA HIS A 182 15.85 16.92 -19.68
C HIS A 182 15.36 18.15 -18.88
N SER A 183 14.58 19.00 -19.55
CA SER A 183 14.07 20.25 -18.96
C SER A 183 13.12 20.05 -17.77
N ASP A 184 12.53 18.86 -17.63
CA ASP A 184 11.68 18.44 -16.51
C ASP A 184 12.47 17.92 -15.29
N GLY A 185 13.83 17.91 -15.38
CA GLY A 185 14.71 17.41 -14.34
C GLY A 185 14.88 15.88 -14.35
N THR A 186 14.38 15.19 -15.36
CA THR A 186 14.66 13.76 -15.59
C THR A 186 15.95 13.56 -16.36
N VAL A 187 16.51 12.36 -16.29
CA VAL A 187 17.77 12.01 -16.94
C VAL A 187 17.61 10.72 -17.72
N SER A 188 18.06 10.71 -18.96
CA SER A 188 18.08 9.50 -19.81
C SER A 188 19.51 9.13 -20.19
N VAL A 189 19.72 7.86 -20.52
CA VAL A 189 20.93 7.42 -21.22
C VAL A 189 20.84 7.93 -22.65
N ASP A 190 21.92 8.52 -23.17
CA ASP A 190 21.94 9.00 -24.55
C ASP A 190 21.79 7.81 -25.51
N SER A 191 20.67 7.77 -26.22
CA SER A 191 20.32 6.68 -27.14
C SER A 191 21.32 6.54 -28.32
N ASP A 192 21.98 7.61 -28.69
CA ASP A 192 22.93 7.60 -29.81
C ASP A 192 24.27 6.90 -29.45
N ILE A 193 24.62 6.85 -28.16
CA ILE A 193 25.82 6.13 -27.70
C ILE A 193 25.54 4.63 -27.54
N VAL A 194 24.31 4.26 -27.21
CA VAL A 194 23.88 2.85 -27.11
C VAL A 194 23.78 2.21 -28.50
N SER A 195 23.34 2.95 -29.52
CA SER A 195 23.22 2.46 -30.90
C SER A 195 24.58 2.17 -31.56
N LEU A 196 25.66 2.80 -31.10
CA LEU A 196 27.03 2.53 -31.59
C LEU A 196 27.65 1.23 -31.03
N LYS A 197 27.12 0.66 -29.94
CA LYS A 197 27.55 -0.62 -29.35
C LYS A 197 26.70 -1.83 -29.72
N VAL A 198 25.54 -1.65 -30.35
CA VAL A 198 24.60 -2.71 -30.73
C VAL A 198 24.94 -3.37 -32.08
N GLY A 199 26.07 -3.04 -32.69
CA GLY A 199 26.59 -3.75 -33.88
C GLY A 199 27.39 -5.03 -33.58
N GLY A 200 27.47 -5.49 -32.34
CA GLY A 200 28.06 -6.77 -31.93
C GLY A 200 26.97 -7.74 -31.48
N GLU A 201 27.15 -9.01 -31.73
CA GLU A 201 26.27 -10.06 -31.20
C GLU A 201 25.94 -9.85 -29.73
N PRO A 202 24.69 -10.10 -29.29
CA PRO A 202 24.30 -9.91 -27.90
C PRO A 202 25.23 -10.72 -27.00
N PRO A 203 25.73 -10.16 -25.88
CA PRO A 203 26.57 -10.91 -24.98
C PRO A 203 25.79 -12.11 -24.45
N ASP A 204 26.46 -13.25 -24.47
CA ASP A 204 25.93 -14.52 -23.98
C ASP A 204 25.39 -14.33 -22.54
N ARG A 205 24.20 -14.86 -22.27
CA ARG A 205 23.55 -14.77 -20.97
C ARG A 205 24.49 -15.35 -19.91
N GLY A 206 25.12 -14.50 -19.10
CA GLY A 206 25.92 -14.98 -17.99
C GLY A 206 27.22 -14.27 -17.69
N VAL A 207 27.51 -13.13 -18.31
CA VAL A 207 28.66 -12.33 -17.88
C VAL A 207 28.24 -11.52 -16.64
N GLN A 208 28.57 -12.04 -15.48
CA GLN A 208 28.70 -11.25 -14.28
C GLN A 208 29.85 -10.26 -14.53
N GLY A 209 29.56 -8.96 -14.48
CA GLY A 209 30.63 -7.98 -14.37
C GLY A 209 31.48 -8.30 -13.14
N GLU A 210 32.77 -8.12 -13.21
CA GLU A 210 33.73 -8.46 -12.14
C GLU A 210 33.41 -7.78 -10.79
N ASP A 211 32.48 -6.82 -10.75
CA ASP A 211 32.12 -6.00 -9.57
C ASP A 211 30.74 -6.29 -8.96
N GLY A 212 30.03 -7.35 -9.39
CA GLY A 212 28.75 -7.76 -8.75
C GLY A 212 27.58 -6.77 -8.89
N ALA A 213 27.73 -5.68 -9.62
CA ALA A 213 26.65 -4.73 -9.91
C ALA A 213 25.82 -5.28 -11.08
N HIS A 214 24.59 -5.70 -10.80
CA HIS A 214 23.61 -5.99 -11.85
C HIS A 214 23.17 -4.64 -12.46
N GLU A 215 23.78 -4.21 -13.53
CA GLU A 215 23.23 -3.16 -14.39
C GLU A 215 21.94 -3.69 -15.03
N VAL A 216 20.81 -3.34 -14.44
CA VAL A 216 19.51 -3.54 -15.08
C VAL A 216 19.37 -2.41 -16.11
N TYR A 217 19.67 -2.70 -17.37
CA TYR A 217 19.41 -1.78 -18.46
C TYR A 217 17.89 -1.52 -18.55
N LEU A 218 17.47 -0.30 -18.27
CA LEU A 218 16.05 0.11 -18.33
C LEU A 218 15.43 -0.06 -19.72
N ALA A 219 16.25 -0.14 -20.76
CA ALA A 219 15.83 -0.43 -22.14
C ALA A 219 15.31 -1.87 -22.32
N ASP A 220 15.75 -2.82 -21.49
CA ASP A 220 15.34 -4.23 -21.61
C ASP A 220 14.07 -4.56 -20.82
N VAL A 221 13.67 -3.71 -19.89
CA VAL A 221 12.50 -3.95 -19.02
C VAL A 221 11.18 -3.94 -19.81
N PRO A 222 10.92 -3.02 -20.74
CA PRO A 222 9.71 -3.06 -21.57
C PRO A 222 9.65 -4.28 -22.50
N GLN A 223 10.79 -4.69 -23.06
CA GLN A 223 10.86 -5.82 -23.99
C GLN A 223 10.63 -7.18 -23.32
N MET A 224 11.04 -7.35 -22.08
CA MET A 224 10.84 -8.59 -21.32
C MET A 224 9.36 -8.93 -21.08
N PHE A 225 8.50 -7.92 -21.06
CA PHE A 225 7.07 -8.08 -20.79
C PHE A 225 6.20 -7.90 -22.01
N ALA A 226 6.76 -7.44 -23.15
CA ALA A 226 5.99 -7.18 -24.35
C ALA A 226 5.73 -8.45 -25.16
N HIS A 227 4.49 -8.62 -25.61
CA HIS A 227 4.13 -9.59 -26.64
C HIS A 227 4.02 -8.89 -27.99
N ALA A 228 4.64 -9.48 -29.01
CA ALA A 228 4.47 -9.01 -30.37
C ALA A 228 3.07 -9.43 -30.88
N TRP A 229 2.20 -8.46 -31.08
CA TRP A 229 0.91 -8.59 -31.73
C TRP A 229 0.88 -7.66 -32.93
N GLU A 230 0.38 -8.16 -34.05
CA GLU A 230 -0.01 -7.27 -35.13
C GLU A 230 -1.21 -6.43 -34.71
N ALA A 231 -1.17 -5.11 -35.00
CA ALA A 231 -2.18 -4.18 -34.46
C ALA A 231 -3.61 -4.57 -34.89
N ASP A 232 -3.79 -4.92 -36.15
CA ASP A 232 -5.09 -5.30 -36.71
C ASP A 232 -5.61 -6.63 -36.13
N GLU A 233 -4.73 -7.60 -35.86
CA GLU A 233 -5.09 -8.87 -35.26
C GLU A 233 -5.56 -8.67 -33.80
N LEU A 234 -4.85 -7.84 -33.06
CA LEU A 234 -5.22 -7.53 -31.68
C LEU A 234 -6.54 -6.75 -31.61
N ASP A 235 -6.76 -5.78 -32.52
CA ASP A 235 -7.98 -5.01 -32.56
C ASP A 235 -9.19 -5.89 -32.92
N GLN A 236 -9.03 -6.82 -33.84
CA GLN A 236 -10.05 -7.80 -34.18
C GLN A 236 -10.37 -8.72 -33.00
N ALA A 237 -9.32 -9.22 -32.30
CA ALA A 237 -9.50 -10.10 -31.15
C ALA A 237 -10.23 -9.39 -29.98
N ILE A 238 -9.90 -8.13 -29.70
CA ILE A 238 -10.55 -7.34 -28.65
C ILE A 238 -11.96 -6.93 -29.09
N GLY A 239 -12.15 -6.55 -30.35
CA GLY A 239 -13.44 -6.12 -30.92
C GLY A 239 -14.54 -7.19 -30.89
N ALA A 240 -14.16 -8.46 -30.68
CA ALA A 240 -15.14 -9.55 -30.48
C ALA A 240 -15.90 -9.46 -29.14
N PHE A 241 -15.47 -8.62 -28.22
CA PHE A 241 -16.06 -8.50 -26.89
C PHE A 241 -16.74 -7.14 -26.69
N SER A 242 -17.90 -7.13 -26.02
CA SER A 242 -18.60 -5.91 -25.61
C SER A 242 -17.91 -5.26 -24.42
N LEU A 243 -16.98 -4.36 -24.69
CA LEU A 243 -16.19 -3.62 -23.70
C LEU A 243 -16.43 -2.12 -23.84
N TYR A 244 -16.30 -1.38 -22.75
CA TYR A 244 -16.19 0.08 -22.81
C TYR A 244 -14.82 0.48 -23.35
N ASP A 245 -14.71 1.68 -23.94
CA ASP A 245 -13.47 2.17 -24.54
C ASP A 245 -12.27 2.08 -23.58
N TYR A 246 -12.45 2.50 -22.33
CA TYR A 246 -11.40 2.40 -21.33
C TYR A 246 -11.04 0.94 -20.99
N GLN A 247 -12.01 0.01 -21.05
CA GLN A 247 -11.75 -1.42 -20.83
C GLN A 247 -10.97 -2.02 -22.00
N THR A 248 -11.28 -1.60 -23.22
CA THR A 248 -10.50 -1.97 -24.42
C THR A 248 -9.03 -1.59 -24.25
N VAL A 249 -8.76 -0.36 -23.77
CA VAL A 249 -7.38 0.08 -23.45
C VAL A 249 -6.74 -0.83 -22.41
N GLY A 250 -7.49 -1.23 -21.37
CA GLY A 250 -6.97 -2.10 -20.32
C GLY A 250 -6.71 -3.52 -20.80
N VAL A 251 -7.57 -4.09 -21.63
CA VAL A 251 -7.36 -5.41 -22.25
C VAL A 251 -6.12 -5.37 -23.16
N ARG A 252 -5.99 -4.33 -23.99
CA ARG A 252 -4.81 -4.12 -24.83
C ARG A 252 -3.53 -4.05 -23.99
N PHE A 253 -3.56 -3.28 -22.90
CA PHE A 253 -2.45 -3.16 -21.96
C PHE A 253 -2.02 -4.52 -21.40
N LEU A 254 -2.98 -5.38 -21.00
CA LEU A 254 -2.69 -6.71 -20.45
C LEU A 254 -2.16 -7.67 -21.52
N VAL A 255 -2.83 -7.76 -22.67
CA VAL A 255 -2.51 -8.74 -23.74
C VAL A 255 -1.12 -8.48 -24.35
N THR A 256 -0.70 -7.22 -24.46
CA THR A 256 0.63 -6.86 -24.99
C THR A 256 1.77 -7.15 -23.99
N ARG A 257 1.49 -7.69 -22.81
CA ARG A 257 2.47 -7.95 -21.76
C ARG A 257 2.34 -9.36 -21.18
N SER A 258 3.47 -10.00 -20.90
CA SER A 258 3.47 -11.28 -20.16
C SER A 258 3.14 -11.10 -18.67
N SER A 259 3.33 -9.91 -18.15
CA SER A 259 3.01 -9.60 -16.76
C SER A 259 2.59 -8.14 -16.59
N ALA A 260 1.50 -7.92 -15.86
CA ALA A 260 1.01 -6.58 -15.61
C ALA A 260 0.20 -6.49 -14.33
N LEU A 261 0.15 -5.27 -13.75
CA LEU A 261 -0.73 -4.89 -12.66
C LEU A 261 -1.82 -3.95 -13.16
N LEU A 262 -3.07 -4.38 -13.07
CA LEU A 262 -4.23 -3.52 -13.31
C LEU A 262 -4.75 -2.98 -11.97
N ALA A 263 -4.39 -1.73 -11.69
CA ALA A 263 -4.64 -1.04 -10.42
C ALA A 263 -5.78 0.01 -10.54
N ASP A 264 -6.71 -0.20 -11.45
CA ASP A 264 -7.88 0.65 -11.65
C ASP A 264 -8.72 0.79 -10.37
N ASP A 265 -9.36 1.93 -10.19
CA ASP A 265 -10.33 2.12 -9.12
C ASP A 265 -11.39 1.03 -9.10
N MET A 266 -11.96 0.78 -7.92
CA MET A 266 -13.04 -0.20 -7.78
C MET A 266 -14.24 0.18 -8.65
N GLY A 267 -14.88 -0.84 -9.24
CA GLY A 267 -16.05 -0.64 -10.10
C GLY A 267 -15.75 -0.35 -11.57
N LEU A 268 -14.48 -0.26 -11.99
CA LEU A 268 -14.08 -0.10 -13.40
C LEU A 268 -14.04 -1.43 -14.18
N GLY A 269 -14.47 -2.54 -13.58
CA GLY A 269 -14.55 -3.82 -14.27
C GLY A 269 -13.20 -4.47 -14.56
N LYS A 270 -12.23 -4.36 -13.62
CA LYS A 270 -10.91 -5.03 -13.71
C LYS A 270 -11.03 -6.51 -14.03
N THR A 271 -11.94 -7.20 -13.37
CA THR A 271 -12.20 -8.62 -13.58
C THR A 271 -12.56 -8.93 -15.04
N ARG A 272 -13.52 -8.17 -15.62
CA ARG A 272 -13.91 -8.32 -17.02
C ARG A 272 -12.73 -8.12 -17.96
N GLN A 273 -11.93 -7.07 -17.74
CA GLN A 273 -10.74 -6.78 -18.52
C GLN A 273 -9.71 -7.92 -18.45
N ALA A 274 -9.41 -8.42 -17.25
CA ALA A 274 -8.43 -9.48 -17.05
C ALA A 274 -8.90 -10.83 -17.62
N LEU A 275 -10.16 -11.19 -17.45
CA LEU A 275 -10.72 -12.41 -18.05
C LEU A 275 -10.67 -12.36 -19.58
N THR A 276 -11.09 -11.25 -20.18
CA THR A 276 -11.01 -11.06 -21.64
C THR A 276 -9.56 -11.13 -22.13
N ALA A 277 -8.64 -10.44 -21.47
CA ALA A 277 -7.22 -10.48 -21.80
C ALA A 277 -6.65 -11.91 -21.67
N SER A 278 -7.05 -12.63 -20.63
CA SER A 278 -6.61 -14.01 -20.40
C SER A 278 -7.09 -14.96 -21.48
N LEU A 279 -8.32 -14.82 -21.92
CA LEU A 279 -8.89 -15.65 -23.00
C LEU A 279 -8.13 -15.44 -24.33
N ILE A 280 -7.87 -14.18 -24.67
CA ILE A 280 -7.08 -13.81 -25.86
C ILE A 280 -5.65 -14.35 -25.74
N GLN A 281 -5.00 -14.14 -24.60
CA GLN A 281 -3.59 -14.49 -24.38
C GLN A 281 -3.37 -16.00 -24.28
N ALA A 282 -4.32 -16.74 -23.72
CA ALA A 282 -4.20 -18.19 -23.55
C ALA A 282 -4.21 -18.97 -24.88
N LYS A 283 -4.78 -18.40 -25.95
CA LYS A 283 -4.85 -19.04 -27.30
C LYS A 283 -5.35 -20.50 -27.22
N GLY A 284 -6.40 -20.74 -26.42
CA GLY A 284 -6.95 -22.08 -26.15
C GLY A 284 -6.29 -22.85 -25.01
N GLY A 285 -5.20 -22.35 -24.42
CA GLY A 285 -4.56 -22.93 -23.24
C GLY A 285 -5.37 -22.71 -21.96
N ARG A 286 -4.94 -23.35 -20.87
CA ARG A 286 -5.60 -23.29 -19.55
C ARG A 286 -5.31 -21.98 -18.82
N ILE A 287 -6.32 -21.51 -18.09
CA ILE A 287 -6.28 -20.24 -17.33
C ILE A 287 -6.57 -20.51 -15.87
N LEU A 288 -5.69 -20.05 -14.97
CA LEU A 288 -5.86 -20.14 -13.52
C LEU A 288 -6.31 -18.78 -12.96
N ILE A 289 -7.44 -18.77 -12.26
CA ILE A 289 -7.94 -17.58 -11.58
C ILE A 289 -7.87 -17.79 -10.07
N VAL A 290 -7.15 -16.90 -9.38
CA VAL A 290 -7.07 -16.88 -7.92
C VAL A 290 -7.89 -15.70 -7.41
N THR A 291 -8.90 -15.97 -6.59
CA THR A 291 -9.79 -14.95 -6.05
C THR A 291 -10.23 -15.28 -4.61
N LEU A 292 -11.05 -14.43 -4.01
CA LEU A 292 -11.66 -14.73 -2.72
C LEU A 292 -12.71 -15.85 -2.85
N ALA A 293 -12.79 -16.74 -1.85
CA ALA A 293 -13.78 -17.82 -1.84
C ALA A 293 -15.22 -17.31 -2.06
N SER A 294 -15.54 -16.12 -1.57
CA SER A 294 -16.84 -15.47 -1.75
C SER A 294 -17.12 -14.97 -3.16
N LEU A 295 -16.09 -14.87 -4.03
CA LEU A 295 -16.20 -14.33 -5.39
C LEU A 295 -16.19 -15.39 -6.47
N ILE A 296 -15.92 -16.64 -6.14
CA ILE A 296 -15.81 -17.75 -7.12
C ILE A 296 -17.03 -17.79 -8.07
N LEU A 297 -18.25 -17.77 -7.52
CA LEU A 297 -19.47 -17.79 -8.34
C LEU A 297 -19.62 -16.55 -9.23
N ASN A 298 -19.19 -15.41 -8.74
CA ASN A 298 -19.20 -14.18 -9.54
C ASN A 298 -18.20 -14.24 -10.69
N ILE A 299 -17.02 -14.78 -10.44
CA ILE A 299 -15.99 -15.01 -11.49
C ILE A 299 -16.54 -15.99 -12.53
N GLU A 300 -17.15 -17.09 -12.12
CA GLU A 300 -17.77 -18.06 -13.05
C GLU A 300 -18.83 -17.40 -13.95
N ARG A 301 -19.69 -16.55 -13.39
CA ARG A 301 -20.67 -15.77 -14.18
C ARG A 301 -20.01 -14.82 -15.16
N GLU A 302 -18.99 -14.09 -14.73
CA GLU A 302 -18.25 -13.19 -15.60
C GLU A 302 -17.53 -13.94 -16.75
N ILE A 303 -17.01 -15.14 -16.49
CA ILE A 303 -16.44 -16.02 -17.52
C ILE A 303 -17.51 -16.38 -18.56
N ARG A 304 -18.70 -16.80 -18.10
CA ARG A 304 -19.81 -17.17 -19.00
C ARG A 304 -20.39 -16.00 -19.80
N LEU A 305 -20.22 -14.77 -19.32
CA LEU A 305 -20.61 -13.57 -20.08
C LEU A 305 -19.66 -13.29 -21.25
N ILE A 306 -18.38 -13.65 -21.15
CA ILE A 306 -17.41 -13.47 -22.23
C ILE A 306 -17.26 -14.73 -23.10
N GLN A 307 -17.54 -15.90 -22.55
CA GLN A 307 -17.47 -17.20 -23.22
C GLN A 307 -18.63 -18.08 -22.73
N PRO A 308 -19.82 -18.03 -23.36
CA PRO A 308 -21.03 -18.75 -22.88
C PRO A 308 -20.83 -20.25 -22.69
N ASP A 309 -20.06 -20.90 -23.57
CA ASP A 309 -19.77 -22.34 -23.53
C ASP A 309 -18.51 -22.68 -22.72
N ALA A 310 -18.03 -21.78 -21.85
CA ALA A 310 -16.82 -21.98 -21.08
C ALA A 310 -16.90 -23.23 -20.18
N SER A 311 -15.86 -24.08 -20.26
CA SER A 311 -15.61 -25.13 -19.30
C SER A 311 -14.88 -24.56 -18.08
N VAL A 312 -15.56 -24.57 -16.93
CA VAL A 312 -15.04 -23.99 -15.67
C VAL A 312 -15.00 -25.07 -14.60
N SER A 313 -13.86 -25.22 -13.94
CA SER A 313 -13.67 -26.14 -12.82
C SER A 313 -13.07 -25.45 -11.58
N LEU A 314 -13.36 -26.00 -10.41
CA LEU A 314 -12.74 -25.63 -9.14
C LEU A 314 -11.62 -26.61 -8.75
N GLN A 315 -11.36 -27.61 -9.58
CA GLN A 315 -10.39 -28.67 -9.33
C GLN A 315 -9.25 -28.60 -10.32
N ILE A 316 -8.02 -28.77 -9.83
CA ILE A 316 -6.81 -28.70 -10.64
C ILE A 316 -6.70 -29.87 -11.61
N ASP A 317 -7.16 -31.04 -11.19
CA ASP A 317 -7.00 -32.31 -11.92
C ASP A 317 -7.94 -32.39 -13.14
N ASP A 318 -8.87 -31.46 -13.27
CA ASP A 318 -9.74 -31.37 -14.42
C ASP A 318 -9.01 -30.72 -15.60
N THR A 319 -8.20 -31.51 -16.29
CA THR A 319 -7.39 -31.07 -17.42
C THR A 319 -8.22 -30.76 -18.67
N ALA A 320 -9.48 -31.18 -18.71
CA ALA A 320 -10.39 -30.86 -19.81
C ALA A 320 -10.97 -29.44 -19.72
N CYS A 321 -10.91 -28.82 -18.53
CA CYS A 321 -11.43 -27.47 -18.34
C CYS A 321 -10.39 -26.41 -18.68
N GLN A 322 -10.79 -25.45 -19.52
CA GLN A 322 -9.97 -24.30 -19.88
C GLN A 322 -9.80 -23.34 -18.70
N TRP A 323 -10.87 -23.10 -17.94
CA TRP A 323 -10.88 -22.18 -16.80
C TRP A 323 -10.84 -22.95 -15.47
N VAL A 324 -9.87 -22.66 -14.64
CA VAL A 324 -9.80 -23.16 -13.27
C VAL A 324 -9.83 -22.00 -12.30
N VAL A 325 -10.84 -21.98 -11.42
CA VAL A 325 -11.03 -20.92 -10.44
C VAL A 325 -10.74 -21.48 -9.05
N THR A 326 -9.87 -20.80 -8.31
CA THR A 326 -9.50 -21.21 -6.95
C THR A 326 -9.45 -20.04 -5.98
N ASN A 327 -9.30 -20.32 -4.70
CA ASN A 327 -9.11 -19.30 -3.68
C ASN A 327 -7.70 -19.37 -3.07
N TYR A 328 -7.36 -18.34 -2.31
CA TYR A 328 -6.04 -18.20 -1.69
C TYR A 328 -5.68 -19.37 -0.76
N GLU A 329 -6.66 -19.90 -0.03
CA GLU A 329 -6.46 -20.98 0.95
C GLU A 329 -6.14 -22.33 0.29
N ARG A 330 -6.49 -22.49 -1.00
CA ARG A 330 -6.28 -23.73 -1.74
C ARG A 330 -5.06 -23.72 -2.65
N LEU A 331 -4.28 -22.64 -2.69
CA LEU A 331 -3.12 -22.49 -3.59
C LEU A 331 -2.09 -23.64 -3.44
N GLY A 332 -1.90 -24.16 -2.23
CA GLY A 332 -0.96 -25.27 -2.00
C GLY A 332 -1.19 -26.50 -2.88
N ALA A 333 -2.45 -26.79 -3.24
CA ALA A 333 -2.78 -27.92 -4.12
C ALA A 333 -2.32 -27.70 -5.58
N PHE A 334 -2.01 -26.47 -5.98
CA PHE A 334 -1.67 -26.10 -7.36
C PHE A 334 -0.17 -26.04 -7.65
N VAL A 335 0.67 -26.07 -6.63
CA VAL A 335 2.13 -25.87 -6.77
C VAL A 335 2.79 -26.83 -7.76
N HIS A 336 2.40 -28.11 -7.74
CA HIS A 336 3.04 -29.14 -8.58
C HIS A 336 2.43 -29.30 -9.98
N SER A 337 1.31 -28.64 -10.26
CA SER A 337 0.57 -28.77 -11.52
C SER A 337 0.44 -27.44 -12.28
N ALA A 338 1.11 -26.38 -11.80
CA ALA A 338 0.97 -25.04 -12.33
C ALA A 338 1.53 -24.87 -13.75
N ALA A 339 2.53 -25.65 -14.16
CA ALA A 339 3.13 -25.59 -15.49
C ALA A 339 2.13 -25.86 -16.66
N GLY A 340 0.99 -26.47 -16.36
CA GLY A 340 -0.07 -26.71 -17.35
C GLY A 340 -0.94 -25.49 -17.67
N PHE A 341 -0.75 -24.34 -17.02
CA PHE A 341 -1.50 -23.12 -17.26
C PHE A 341 -0.72 -22.12 -18.12
N SER A 342 -1.43 -21.50 -19.07
CA SER A 342 -0.87 -20.46 -19.95
C SER A 342 -0.95 -19.07 -19.32
N VAL A 343 -1.97 -18.83 -18.51
CA VAL A 343 -2.25 -17.53 -17.87
C VAL A 343 -2.65 -17.73 -16.41
N MET A 344 -2.18 -16.86 -15.52
CA MET A 344 -2.63 -16.74 -14.14
C MET A 344 -3.19 -15.33 -13.90
N VAL A 345 -4.37 -15.27 -13.30
CA VAL A 345 -4.97 -14.01 -12.82
C VAL A 345 -5.06 -14.07 -11.30
N ILE A 346 -4.59 -13.04 -10.63
CA ILE A 346 -4.71 -12.88 -9.17
C ILE A 346 -5.60 -11.67 -8.90
N ASP A 347 -6.85 -11.92 -8.53
CA ASP A 347 -7.82 -10.89 -8.18
C ASP A 347 -7.67 -10.48 -6.71
N GLU A 348 -7.72 -9.19 -6.42
CA GLU A 348 -7.41 -8.60 -5.11
C GLU A 348 -5.99 -8.98 -4.62
N ALA A 349 -5.01 -8.82 -5.52
CA ALA A 349 -3.63 -9.25 -5.31
C ALA A 349 -2.96 -8.68 -4.04
N HIS A 350 -3.46 -7.55 -3.51
CA HIS A 350 -3.02 -6.99 -2.23
C HIS A 350 -3.21 -7.95 -1.03
N ARG A 351 -3.98 -9.04 -1.19
CA ARG A 351 -4.09 -10.11 -0.18
C ARG A 351 -2.79 -10.89 0.04
N LEU A 352 -1.91 -10.89 -0.95
CA LEU A 352 -0.59 -11.54 -0.90
C LEU A 352 0.52 -10.58 -0.43
N LYS A 353 0.19 -9.63 0.42
CA LYS A 353 1.09 -8.59 0.90
C LYS A 353 2.24 -9.09 1.78
N GLU A 354 1.99 -10.15 2.55
CA GLU A 354 2.97 -10.71 3.49
C GLU A 354 3.78 -11.82 2.80
N PRO A 355 5.07 -11.57 2.47
CA PRO A 355 5.88 -12.53 1.70
C PRO A 355 6.19 -13.83 2.46
N THR A 356 6.02 -13.82 3.79
CA THR A 356 6.29 -14.99 4.66
C THR A 356 5.07 -15.89 4.82
N ALA A 357 3.87 -15.42 4.49
CA ALA A 357 2.65 -16.20 4.58
C ALA A 357 2.67 -17.39 3.61
N GLU A 358 2.14 -18.55 4.03
CA GLU A 358 2.14 -19.76 3.21
C GLU A 358 1.42 -19.57 1.88
N CYS A 359 0.27 -18.92 1.86
CA CYS A 359 -0.45 -18.64 0.62
C CYS A 359 0.37 -17.79 -0.36
N THR A 360 1.19 -16.85 0.15
CA THR A 360 2.07 -16.03 -0.69
C THR A 360 3.24 -16.83 -1.25
N LYS A 361 3.83 -17.73 -0.46
CA LYS A 361 4.88 -18.65 -0.93
C LYS A 361 4.36 -19.56 -2.04
N HIS A 362 3.20 -20.19 -1.81
CA HIS A 362 2.57 -21.01 -2.85
C HIS A 362 2.26 -20.18 -4.12
N ALA A 363 1.81 -18.94 -3.96
CA ALA A 363 1.58 -18.05 -5.10
C ALA A 363 2.87 -17.78 -5.90
N PHE A 364 4.02 -17.57 -5.22
CA PHE A 364 5.31 -17.43 -5.88
C PHE A 364 5.70 -18.69 -6.67
N ASP A 365 5.56 -19.86 -6.04
CA ASP A 365 5.92 -21.14 -6.67
C ASP A 365 5.06 -21.44 -7.92
N ILE A 366 3.77 -21.12 -7.85
CA ILE A 366 2.83 -21.23 -8.98
C ILE A 366 3.18 -20.20 -10.06
N ALA A 367 3.34 -18.93 -9.68
CA ALA A 367 3.60 -17.84 -10.61
C ALA A 367 4.92 -18.06 -11.38
N ALA A 368 5.94 -18.66 -10.76
CA ALA A 368 7.20 -18.96 -11.43
C ALA A 368 7.06 -19.96 -12.59
N GLN A 369 6.00 -20.78 -12.61
CA GLN A 369 5.76 -21.81 -13.62
C GLN A 369 4.84 -21.34 -14.76
N ILE A 370 4.11 -20.21 -14.57
CA ILE A 370 3.12 -19.73 -15.54
C ILE A 370 3.68 -18.51 -16.27
N PRO A 371 3.70 -18.51 -17.61
CA PRO A 371 4.36 -17.44 -18.38
C PRO A 371 3.63 -16.10 -18.31
N ASN A 372 2.29 -16.09 -18.31
CA ASN A 372 1.50 -14.86 -18.32
C ASN A 372 0.79 -14.64 -16.98
N ARG A 373 0.96 -13.45 -16.38
CA ARG A 373 0.49 -13.16 -15.01
C ARG A 373 -0.14 -11.79 -14.93
N TYR A 374 -1.43 -11.75 -14.62
CA TYR A 374 -2.19 -10.52 -14.47
C TYR A 374 -2.63 -10.34 -13.01
N LEU A 375 -2.16 -9.28 -12.40
CA LEU A 375 -2.46 -8.92 -11.03
C LEU A 375 -3.52 -7.82 -11.00
N LEU A 376 -4.56 -7.98 -10.20
CA LEU A 376 -5.65 -7.00 -10.08
C LEU A 376 -5.72 -6.48 -8.65
N THR A 377 -5.84 -5.17 -8.48
CA THR A 377 -6.12 -4.56 -7.19
C THR A 377 -6.90 -3.25 -7.35
N GLY A 378 -7.84 -2.99 -6.44
CA GLY A 378 -8.57 -1.72 -6.39
C GLY A 378 -7.99 -0.73 -5.38
N THR A 379 -7.04 -1.18 -4.57
CA THR A 379 -6.37 -0.32 -3.58
C THR A 379 -5.04 0.20 -4.13
N PRO A 380 -4.68 1.45 -3.85
CA PRO A 380 -3.41 2.00 -4.30
C PRO A 380 -2.23 1.25 -3.64
N VAL A 381 -1.60 0.38 -4.42
CA VAL A 381 -0.47 -0.47 -4.02
C VAL A 381 0.77 0.33 -3.60
N LEU A 382 0.81 1.62 -3.93
CA LEU A 382 1.99 2.48 -3.72
C LEU A 382 2.14 3.00 -2.28
N ASN A 383 1.32 2.55 -1.37
CA ASN A 383 1.36 3.02 0.03
C ASN A 383 2.34 2.23 0.91
N ARG A 384 2.73 1.01 0.49
CA ARG A 384 3.76 0.20 1.16
C ARG A 384 4.74 -0.37 0.15
N GLU A 385 5.99 -0.09 0.37
CA GLU A 385 7.09 -0.61 -0.43
C GLU A 385 7.12 -2.15 -0.43
N ALA A 386 6.88 -2.76 0.73
CA ALA A 386 6.86 -4.21 0.87
C ALA A 386 5.73 -4.89 0.07
N GLU A 387 4.53 -4.29 0.02
CA GLU A 387 3.42 -4.81 -0.79
C GLU A 387 3.74 -4.73 -2.28
N LEU A 388 4.25 -3.60 -2.71
CA LEU A 388 4.66 -3.40 -4.11
C LEU A 388 5.76 -4.39 -4.50
N HIS A 389 6.77 -4.58 -3.63
CA HIS A 389 7.84 -5.55 -3.86
C HIS A 389 7.28 -6.97 -4.01
N THR A 390 6.33 -7.39 -3.17
CA THR A 390 5.69 -8.70 -3.28
C THR A 390 4.96 -8.87 -4.61
N LEU A 391 4.23 -7.85 -5.07
CA LEU A 391 3.52 -7.89 -6.35
C LEU A 391 4.49 -7.89 -7.54
N LEU A 392 5.56 -7.10 -7.50
CA LEU A 392 6.63 -7.13 -8.50
C LEU A 392 7.28 -8.51 -8.57
N ARG A 393 7.54 -9.15 -7.44
CA ARG A 393 8.09 -10.49 -7.38
C ARG A 393 7.12 -11.53 -7.94
N LEU A 394 5.83 -11.48 -7.60
CA LEU A 394 4.79 -12.34 -8.15
C LEU A 394 4.71 -12.24 -9.67
N SER A 395 4.81 -11.03 -10.18
CA SER A 395 4.79 -10.79 -11.61
C SER A 395 6.06 -11.24 -12.33
N GLY A 396 7.15 -11.49 -11.61
CA GLY A 396 8.47 -11.77 -12.18
C GLY A 396 9.21 -10.53 -12.67
N HIS A 397 8.77 -9.34 -12.24
CA HIS A 397 9.45 -8.09 -12.60
C HIS A 397 10.88 -8.06 -12.03
N PRO A 398 11.91 -7.60 -12.79
CA PRO A 398 13.29 -7.59 -12.33
C PRO A 398 13.50 -6.90 -10.98
N ILE A 399 12.86 -5.77 -10.76
CA ILE A 399 12.91 -5.04 -9.48
C ILE A 399 12.39 -5.90 -8.31
N GLY A 400 11.42 -6.80 -8.56
CA GLY A 400 10.90 -7.72 -7.55
C GLY A 400 11.85 -8.86 -7.18
N GLN A 401 12.94 -9.07 -7.94
CA GLN A 401 13.97 -10.06 -7.62
C GLN A 401 14.98 -9.54 -6.58
N MET A 402 15.02 -8.22 -6.35
CA MET A 402 15.84 -7.63 -5.30
C MET A 402 15.41 -8.13 -3.92
N GLN A 403 16.34 -8.15 -2.96
CA GLN A 403 15.96 -8.41 -1.57
C GLN A 403 15.04 -7.28 -1.07
N LEU A 404 13.99 -7.62 -0.31
CA LEU A 404 13.03 -6.64 0.23
C LEU A 404 13.74 -5.50 0.99
N ARG A 405 14.78 -5.82 1.76
CA ARG A 405 15.56 -4.84 2.53
C ARG A 405 16.26 -3.83 1.61
N GLU A 406 16.79 -4.31 0.51
CA GLU A 406 17.46 -3.48 -0.51
C GLU A 406 16.44 -2.65 -1.28
N PHE A 407 15.34 -3.27 -1.70
CA PHE A 407 14.21 -2.57 -2.32
C PHE A 407 13.69 -1.43 -1.41
N CYS A 408 13.46 -1.69 -0.13
CA CYS A 408 13.04 -0.66 0.81
C CYS A 408 14.11 0.44 0.98
N LYS A 409 15.40 0.10 1.01
CA LYS A 409 16.47 1.11 1.06
C LYS A 409 16.47 2.02 -0.17
N GLN A 410 16.29 1.45 -1.35
CA GLN A 410 16.28 2.22 -2.61
C GLN A 410 14.99 2.99 -2.81
N PHE A 411 13.86 2.45 -2.36
CA PHE A 411 12.52 2.90 -2.70
C PHE A 411 11.67 3.35 -1.51
N ALA A 412 12.10 3.22 -0.26
CA ALA A 412 11.45 3.81 0.90
C ALA A 412 11.83 5.27 1.05
N GLY A 413 10.88 6.16 0.90
CA GLY A 413 11.20 7.57 1.03
C GLY A 413 10.05 8.54 0.75
N SER A 414 10.41 9.75 0.37
CA SER A 414 9.51 10.87 0.15
C SER A 414 8.49 10.61 -0.98
N LYS A 415 7.50 11.49 -1.07
CA LYS A 415 6.45 11.48 -2.10
C LYS A 415 7.03 11.53 -3.52
N GLU A 416 8.09 12.29 -3.71
CA GLU A 416 8.79 12.44 -4.99
C GLU A 416 9.38 11.10 -5.46
N PHE A 417 9.92 10.33 -4.53
CA PHE A 417 10.49 9.02 -4.84
C PHE A 417 9.43 8.00 -5.26
N ARG A 418 8.27 8.01 -4.61
CA ARG A 418 7.12 7.20 -5.01
C ARG A 418 6.61 7.58 -6.40
N ASN A 419 6.68 8.86 -6.77
CA ASN A 419 6.32 9.32 -8.10
C ASN A 419 7.32 8.81 -9.16
N ALA A 420 8.63 8.91 -8.89
CA ALA A 420 9.65 8.37 -9.78
C ALA A 420 9.54 6.84 -9.97
N LEU A 421 9.23 6.12 -8.89
CA LEU A 421 8.96 4.68 -9.00
C LEU A 421 7.69 4.40 -9.83
N ARG A 422 6.65 5.22 -9.68
CA ARG A 422 5.40 5.11 -10.47
C ARG A 422 5.67 5.29 -11.97
N GLU A 423 6.49 6.26 -12.34
CA GLU A 423 6.89 6.48 -13.73
C GLU A 423 7.68 5.28 -14.29
N ARG A 424 8.63 4.73 -13.51
CA ARG A 424 9.36 3.52 -13.90
C ARG A 424 8.49 2.27 -14.02
N LEU A 425 7.35 2.23 -13.33
CA LEU A 425 6.40 1.14 -13.38
C LEU A 425 5.24 1.39 -14.35
N ALA A 426 5.23 2.51 -15.08
CA ALA A 426 4.16 2.86 -16.02
C ALA A 426 3.94 1.79 -17.09
N ASP A 427 5.00 1.12 -17.54
CA ASP A 427 4.91 0.04 -18.52
C ASP A 427 4.37 -1.29 -17.93
N TRP A 428 4.42 -1.44 -16.62
CA TRP A 428 3.95 -2.63 -15.92
C TRP A 428 2.61 -2.42 -15.22
N MET A 429 2.26 -1.19 -14.81
CA MET A 429 1.07 -0.88 -14.02
C MET A 429 0.17 0.11 -14.75
N LEU A 430 -1.09 -0.28 -14.96
CA LEU A 430 -2.14 0.63 -15.43
C LEU A 430 -3.08 0.99 -14.27
N ARG A 431 -3.26 2.28 -14.03
CA ARG A 431 -4.16 2.81 -13.01
C ARG A 431 -5.02 3.94 -13.54
N ARG A 432 -6.33 3.77 -13.47
CA ARG A 432 -7.32 4.79 -13.83
C ARG A 432 -8.27 5.04 -12.69
N ARG A 433 -8.75 6.26 -12.62
CA ARG A 433 -9.77 6.69 -11.66
C ARG A 433 -11.15 6.62 -12.30
N LYS A 434 -12.20 6.78 -11.48
CA LYS A 434 -13.60 6.76 -11.95
C LYS A 434 -14.00 7.92 -12.85
N ASP A 435 -13.16 8.95 -13.00
CA ASP A 435 -13.33 10.05 -13.94
C ASP A 435 -13.37 9.61 -15.41
N VAL A 436 -12.86 8.40 -15.70
CA VAL A 436 -13.02 7.77 -17.04
C VAL A 436 -14.46 7.32 -17.33
N LEU A 437 -15.40 7.46 -16.39
CA LEU A 437 -16.82 7.11 -16.54
C LEU A 437 -17.68 8.38 -16.62
N PRO A 438 -17.88 8.98 -17.79
CA PRO A 438 -18.64 10.23 -17.92
C PRO A 438 -20.12 10.07 -17.54
N GLN A 439 -20.67 8.84 -17.63
CA GLN A 439 -22.04 8.52 -17.24
C GLN A 439 -22.23 8.44 -15.71
N LEU A 440 -21.16 8.33 -14.92
CA LEU A 440 -21.24 8.18 -13.47
C LEU A 440 -21.56 9.53 -12.84
N LYS A 441 -22.78 9.69 -12.36
CA LYS A 441 -23.22 10.89 -11.67
C LYS A 441 -22.59 11.00 -10.28
N GLY A 442 -22.61 12.18 -9.68
CA GLY A 442 -21.94 12.45 -8.40
C GLY A 442 -22.30 11.50 -7.26
N LYS A 443 -21.41 11.43 -6.29
CA LYS A 443 -21.61 10.76 -5.00
C LYS A 443 -21.58 11.81 -3.89
N HIS A 444 -22.62 11.86 -3.08
CA HIS A 444 -22.79 12.86 -2.03
C HIS A 444 -22.91 12.18 -0.66
N ARG A 445 -22.09 12.59 0.29
CA ARG A 445 -22.16 12.11 1.67
C ARG A 445 -22.91 13.14 2.52
N GLN A 446 -23.91 12.68 3.23
CA GLN A 446 -24.75 13.49 4.09
C GLN A 446 -24.81 12.88 5.49
N PRO A 447 -24.04 13.41 6.45
CA PRO A 447 -24.25 13.08 7.86
C PRO A 447 -25.55 13.69 8.35
N PHE A 448 -26.23 12.99 9.25
CA PHE A 448 -27.41 13.52 9.93
C PHE A 448 -27.41 13.10 11.40
N PRO A 449 -27.89 13.95 12.31
CA PRO A 449 -27.87 13.67 13.73
C PRO A 449 -28.93 12.62 14.12
N VAL A 450 -28.59 11.81 15.10
CA VAL A 450 -29.51 10.88 15.78
C VAL A 450 -29.36 11.10 17.29
N GLU A 451 -30.48 11.17 17.99
CA GLU A 451 -30.49 11.31 19.44
C GLU A 451 -30.72 9.97 20.13
N MET A 452 -30.00 9.73 21.22
CA MET A 452 -30.26 8.63 22.13
C MET A 452 -31.45 8.97 23.03
N ASN A 453 -32.33 8.02 23.28
CA ASN A 453 -33.31 8.12 24.35
C ASN A 453 -32.63 8.04 25.73
N ASP A 454 -33.38 8.33 26.80
CA ASP A 454 -32.82 8.39 28.15
C ASP A 454 -32.25 7.03 28.63
N ALA A 455 -32.87 5.93 28.24
CA ALA A 455 -32.38 4.59 28.61
C ALA A 455 -31.06 4.26 27.88
N GLU A 456 -30.98 4.56 26.59
CA GLU A 456 -29.75 4.38 25.79
C GLU A 456 -28.63 5.27 26.29
N ARG A 457 -28.94 6.50 26.72
CA ARG A 457 -27.95 7.43 27.27
C ARG A 457 -27.40 6.92 28.61
N LEU A 458 -28.25 6.38 29.47
CA LEU A 458 -27.81 5.75 30.72
C LEU A 458 -26.95 4.51 30.47
N GLU A 459 -27.35 3.64 29.52
CA GLU A 459 -26.57 2.47 29.12
C GLU A 459 -25.21 2.89 28.55
N TYR A 460 -25.16 3.92 27.72
CA TYR A 460 -23.94 4.48 27.14
C TYR A 460 -22.97 4.93 28.24
N GLN A 461 -23.45 5.69 29.23
CA GLN A 461 -22.64 6.16 30.35
C GLN A 461 -22.16 5.00 31.25
N ALA A 462 -23.00 4.00 31.45
CA ALA A 462 -22.62 2.82 32.23
C ALA A 462 -21.49 2.02 31.54
N ILE A 463 -21.54 1.88 30.22
CA ILE A 463 -20.45 1.23 29.46
C ILE A 463 -19.16 2.05 29.53
N LEU A 464 -19.23 3.39 29.41
CA LEU A 464 -18.07 4.27 29.51
C LEU A 464 -17.38 4.16 30.87
N GLY A 465 -18.15 4.11 31.97
CA GLY A 465 -17.64 3.96 33.34
C GLY A 465 -17.29 2.52 33.74
N GLY A 466 -17.50 1.55 32.85
CA GLY A 466 -17.29 0.13 33.13
C GLY A 466 -15.81 -0.26 33.31
N ALA A 467 -15.59 -1.38 33.97
CA ALA A 467 -14.25 -1.94 34.26
C ALA A 467 -13.67 -2.77 33.10
N ASP A 468 -14.41 -2.93 32.00
CA ASP A 468 -13.96 -3.70 30.83
C ASP A 468 -12.76 -3.08 30.13
N THR A 469 -12.02 -3.90 29.37
CA THR A 469 -10.91 -3.39 28.56
C THR A 469 -11.42 -2.39 27.52
N PRO A 470 -10.61 -1.39 27.12
CA PRO A 470 -11.03 -0.37 26.15
C PRO A 470 -11.60 -0.97 24.86
N LEU A 471 -11.03 -2.08 24.38
CA LEU A 471 -11.49 -2.73 23.15
C LEU A 471 -12.90 -3.33 23.29
N VAL A 472 -13.19 -3.96 24.44
CA VAL A 472 -14.51 -4.53 24.75
C VAL A 472 -15.55 -3.41 24.88
N ARG A 473 -15.20 -2.33 25.61
CA ARG A 473 -16.06 -1.15 25.75
C ARG A 473 -16.43 -0.52 24.40
N ILE A 474 -15.46 -0.33 23.50
CA ILE A 474 -15.72 0.19 22.15
C ILE A 474 -16.68 -0.73 21.40
N GLY A 475 -16.51 -2.05 21.48
CA GLY A 475 -17.43 -3.01 20.87
C GLY A 475 -18.86 -2.87 21.40
N GLN A 476 -19.03 -2.77 22.72
CA GLN A 476 -20.34 -2.59 23.39
C GLN A 476 -20.97 -1.24 23.01
N LEU A 477 -20.19 -0.14 23.04
CA LEU A 477 -20.66 1.19 22.64
C LEU A 477 -21.14 1.21 21.18
N ARG A 478 -20.38 0.59 20.26
CA ARG A 478 -20.77 0.54 18.84
C ARG A 478 -22.06 -0.27 18.64
N LEU A 479 -22.23 -1.38 19.36
CA LEU A 479 -23.47 -2.16 19.29
C LEU A 479 -24.69 -1.36 19.80
N LEU A 480 -24.52 -0.65 20.93
CA LEU A 480 -25.56 0.23 21.47
C LEU A 480 -25.93 1.33 20.46
N LEU A 481 -24.92 2.02 19.90
CA LEU A 481 -25.14 3.09 18.94
C LEU A 481 -25.76 2.59 17.62
N GLU A 482 -25.43 1.38 17.16
CA GLU A 482 -26.12 0.79 16.02
C GLU A 482 -27.61 0.58 16.32
N ARG A 483 -27.95 0.03 17.49
CA ARG A 483 -29.34 -0.18 17.90
C ARG A 483 -30.13 1.14 17.99
N ALA A 484 -29.53 2.16 18.57
CA ALA A 484 -30.14 3.49 18.69
C ALA A 484 -30.46 4.15 17.32
N LYS A 485 -29.72 3.78 16.27
CA LYS A 485 -29.93 4.33 14.92
C LYS A 485 -31.01 3.59 14.12
N VAL A 486 -31.42 2.39 14.52
CA VAL A 486 -32.33 1.55 13.70
C VAL A 486 -33.62 2.29 13.33
N ALA A 487 -34.27 2.94 14.28
CA ALA A 487 -35.51 3.69 14.04
C ALA A 487 -35.31 4.78 12.98
N SER A 488 -34.29 5.63 13.15
CA SER A 488 -33.96 6.69 12.21
C SER A 488 -33.57 6.18 10.81
N VAL A 489 -32.91 5.02 10.74
CA VAL A 489 -32.60 4.37 9.46
C VAL A 489 -33.85 3.88 8.76
N VAL A 490 -34.76 3.21 9.47
CA VAL A 490 -36.03 2.71 8.91
C VAL A 490 -36.94 3.86 8.47
N ASP A 491 -36.98 4.95 9.23
CA ASP A 491 -37.70 6.18 8.87
C ASP A 491 -37.19 6.72 7.53
N ARG A 492 -35.88 6.85 7.38
CA ARG A 492 -35.26 7.29 6.12
C ARG A 492 -35.53 6.35 4.95
N LEU A 493 -35.54 5.03 5.19
CA LEU A 493 -35.90 4.06 4.16
C LEU A 493 -37.38 4.18 3.75
N SER A 494 -38.25 4.56 4.67
CA SER A 494 -39.69 4.76 4.42
C SER A 494 -39.98 6.03 3.62
N GLU A 495 -39.14 7.07 3.78
CA GLU A 495 -39.22 8.35 3.06
C GLU A 495 -38.73 8.27 1.61
N MET A 496 -38.05 7.19 1.23
CA MET A 496 -37.48 7.04 -0.12
C MET A 496 -38.58 6.86 -1.18
N GLY A 497 -38.34 7.39 -2.36
CA GLY A 497 -39.22 7.26 -3.52
C GLY A 497 -39.43 5.79 -3.94
N PRO A 498 -40.50 5.51 -4.70
CA PRO A 498 -40.83 4.12 -5.09
C PRO A 498 -39.72 3.46 -5.92
N ASP A 499 -38.99 4.22 -6.72
CA ASP A 499 -37.92 3.72 -7.58
C ASP A 499 -36.54 3.69 -6.87
N ASP A 500 -36.49 4.15 -5.62
CA ASP A 500 -35.22 4.21 -4.89
C ASP A 500 -34.92 2.89 -4.19
N LYS A 501 -33.65 2.48 -4.28
CA LYS A 501 -33.13 1.30 -3.57
C LYS A 501 -31.93 1.67 -2.70
N ALA A 502 -31.85 1.05 -1.53
CA ALA A 502 -30.81 1.33 -0.54
C ALA A 502 -29.97 0.10 -0.19
N ILE A 503 -28.71 0.35 0.14
CA ILE A 503 -27.85 -0.59 0.85
C ILE A 503 -27.70 -0.09 2.28
N VAL A 504 -27.91 -0.94 3.27
CA VAL A 504 -27.68 -0.66 4.68
C VAL A 504 -26.53 -1.51 5.21
N PHE A 505 -25.46 -0.86 5.64
CA PHE A 505 -24.29 -1.51 6.21
C PHE A 505 -24.30 -1.45 7.73
N CYS A 506 -24.18 -2.61 8.36
CA CYS A 506 -24.07 -2.81 9.80
C CYS A 506 -22.72 -3.46 10.15
N GLU A 507 -22.31 -3.38 11.40
CA GLU A 507 -21.18 -4.14 11.93
C GLU A 507 -21.65 -5.46 12.55
N PHE A 508 -22.80 -5.44 13.25
CA PHE A 508 -23.28 -6.56 14.04
C PHE A 508 -24.43 -7.29 13.34
N LYS A 509 -24.44 -8.61 13.47
CA LYS A 509 -25.47 -9.49 12.86
C LYS A 509 -26.85 -9.29 13.48
N GLU A 510 -26.89 -8.98 14.78
CA GLU A 510 -28.10 -8.69 15.53
C GLU A 510 -28.82 -7.47 14.95
N THR A 511 -28.07 -6.41 14.62
CA THR A 511 -28.63 -5.21 14.00
C THR A 511 -29.20 -5.49 12.61
N VAL A 512 -28.54 -6.35 11.82
CA VAL A 512 -29.07 -6.77 10.50
C VAL A 512 -30.44 -7.39 10.66
N ALA A 513 -30.64 -8.31 11.63
CA ALA A 513 -31.90 -8.96 11.88
C ALA A 513 -32.99 -7.98 12.34
N VAL A 514 -32.64 -7.05 13.25
CA VAL A 514 -33.57 -6.02 13.74
C VAL A 514 -34.02 -5.08 12.62
N ILE A 515 -33.11 -4.64 11.74
CA ILE A 515 -33.49 -3.80 10.60
C ILE A 515 -34.36 -4.57 9.61
N GLU A 516 -34.04 -5.85 9.34
CA GLU A 516 -34.85 -6.71 8.45
C GLU A 516 -36.28 -6.85 8.98
N GLU A 517 -36.46 -7.12 10.28
CA GLU A 517 -37.75 -7.18 10.93
C GLU A 517 -38.48 -5.83 10.90
N SER A 518 -37.79 -4.75 11.18
CA SER A 518 -38.36 -3.39 11.16
C SER A 518 -38.79 -2.97 9.75
N CYS A 519 -38.01 -3.30 8.73
CA CYS A 519 -38.36 -3.08 7.32
C CYS A 519 -39.63 -3.90 6.96
N ALA A 520 -39.71 -5.15 7.37
CA ALA A 520 -40.89 -6.00 7.13
C ALA A 520 -42.13 -5.42 7.80
N ALA A 521 -42.02 -4.93 9.05
CA ALA A 521 -43.10 -4.27 9.77
C ALA A 521 -43.55 -2.96 9.08
N ALA A 522 -42.64 -2.24 8.44
CA ALA A 522 -42.91 -1.04 7.64
C ALA A 522 -43.38 -1.36 6.20
N GLY A 523 -43.55 -2.63 5.82
CA GLY A 523 -43.95 -3.04 4.48
C GLY A 523 -42.84 -2.87 3.42
N ILE A 524 -41.59 -2.75 3.82
CA ILE A 524 -40.43 -2.59 2.94
C ILE A 524 -39.80 -3.97 2.72
N ALA A 525 -39.87 -4.48 1.49
CA ALA A 525 -39.23 -5.75 1.16
C ALA A 525 -37.70 -5.58 1.09
N SER A 526 -37.01 -6.51 1.75
CA SER A 526 -35.54 -6.49 1.85
C SER A 526 -34.91 -7.84 1.52
N ALA A 527 -33.63 -7.79 1.19
CA ALA A 527 -32.72 -8.93 1.11
C ALA A 527 -31.55 -8.73 2.07
N SER A 528 -31.11 -9.79 2.74
CA SER A 528 -30.02 -9.67 3.72
C SER A 528 -28.84 -10.57 3.40
N LEU A 529 -27.64 -10.11 3.81
CA LEU A 529 -26.39 -10.84 3.64
C LEU A 529 -25.52 -10.79 4.90
N MET A 530 -25.23 -11.99 5.41
CA MET A 530 -24.36 -12.18 6.58
C MET A 530 -23.22 -13.15 6.26
N GLY A 531 -22.12 -13.07 7.04
CA GLY A 531 -20.91 -13.83 6.78
C GLY A 531 -21.04 -15.35 6.77
N HIS A 532 -22.08 -15.91 7.43
CA HIS A 532 -22.33 -17.35 7.44
C HIS A 532 -23.14 -17.85 6.23
N HIS A 533 -23.65 -16.96 5.37
CA HIS A 533 -24.39 -17.35 4.18
C HIS A 533 -23.44 -18.00 3.15
N ASN A 534 -23.82 -19.18 2.65
CA ASN A 534 -23.08 -19.85 1.60
C ASN A 534 -23.17 -19.11 0.26
N GLY A 535 -22.32 -19.46 -0.70
CA GLY A 535 -22.23 -18.77 -1.98
C GLY A 535 -23.57 -18.68 -2.74
N LYS A 536 -24.39 -19.76 -2.73
CA LYS A 536 -25.69 -19.78 -3.41
C LYS A 536 -26.69 -18.80 -2.77
N ARG A 537 -26.80 -18.80 -1.43
CA ARG A 537 -27.68 -17.88 -0.71
C ARG A 537 -27.24 -16.43 -0.86
N ARG A 538 -25.92 -16.20 -0.84
CA ARG A 538 -25.32 -14.89 -1.09
C ARG A 538 -25.74 -14.36 -2.45
N GLN A 539 -25.61 -15.18 -3.49
CA GLN A 539 -25.95 -14.78 -4.84
C GLN A 539 -27.46 -14.57 -5.02
N ALA A 540 -28.29 -15.43 -4.47
CA ALA A 540 -29.73 -15.27 -4.53
C ALA A 540 -30.21 -13.95 -3.87
N ALA A 541 -29.57 -13.51 -2.77
CA ALA A 541 -29.88 -12.24 -2.14
C ALA A 541 -29.49 -11.04 -3.04
N VAL A 542 -28.33 -11.12 -3.71
CA VAL A 542 -27.89 -10.09 -4.67
C VAL A 542 -28.83 -10.04 -5.87
N ASP A 543 -29.13 -11.18 -6.48
CA ASP A 543 -30.01 -11.26 -7.66
C ASP A 543 -31.40 -10.72 -7.32
N ARG A 544 -31.98 -11.14 -6.17
CA ARG A 544 -33.24 -10.59 -5.72
C ARG A 544 -33.23 -9.08 -5.57
N PHE A 545 -32.20 -8.51 -4.97
CA PHE A 545 -32.10 -7.06 -4.82
C PHE A 545 -31.93 -6.34 -6.17
N GLN A 546 -31.15 -6.91 -7.09
CA GLN A 546 -30.88 -6.31 -8.39
C GLN A 546 -32.10 -6.36 -9.31
N ASP A 547 -32.78 -7.50 -9.38
CA ASP A 547 -33.75 -7.82 -10.42
C ASP A 547 -35.21 -7.65 -9.96
N ASP A 548 -35.49 -7.78 -8.67
CA ASP A 548 -36.84 -7.64 -8.12
C ASP A 548 -37.13 -6.17 -7.76
N PRO A 549 -38.04 -5.47 -8.48
CA PRO A 549 -38.36 -4.07 -8.23
C PRO A 549 -38.93 -3.83 -6.83
N ASP A 550 -39.63 -4.82 -6.26
CA ASP A 550 -40.23 -4.71 -4.94
C ASP A 550 -39.18 -4.82 -3.82
N CYS A 551 -38.07 -5.49 -4.06
CA CYS A 551 -36.95 -5.60 -3.10
C CYS A 551 -36.13 -4.30 -3.06
N ARG A 552 -36.52 -3.39 -2.15
CA ARG A 552 -35.97 -2.02 -2.11
C ARG A 552 -34.73 -1.87 -1.22
N VAL A 553 -34.49 -2.78 -0.28
CA VAL A 553 -33.40 -2.64 0.69
C VAL A 553 -32.52 -3.88 0.68
N PHE A 554 -31.20 -3.67 0.60
CA PHE A 554 -30.20 -4.70 0.83
C PHE A 554 -29.49 -4.44 2.15
N ILE A 555 -29.58 -5.36 3.10
CA ILE A 555 -29.04 -5.21 4.44
C ILE A 555 -27.86 -6.18 4.63
N GLY A 556 -26.74 -5.71 5.14
CA GLY A 556 -25.63 -6.62 5.39
C GLY A 556 -24.54 -6.08 6.28
N THR A 557 -23.72 -6.99 6.81
CA THR A 557 -22.54 -6.55 7.54
C THR A 557 -21.51 -5.99 6.58
N THR A 558 -20.82 -4.90 6.98
CA THR A 558 -19.78 -4.24 6.17
C THR A 558 -18.76 -5.23 5.65
N LYS A 559 -18.36 -6.21 6.47
CA LYS A 559 -17.41 -7.27 6.09
C LYS A 559 -17.96 -8.24 5.04
N ALA A 560 -19.25 -8.60 5.12
CA ALA A 560 -19.87 -9.58 4.20
C ALA A 560 -20.38 -8.93 2.91
N ALA A 561 -21.00 -7.78 3.01
CA ALA A 561 -21.63 -7.07 1.89
C ALA A 561 -20.69 -6.01 1.26
N GLY A 562 -19.67 -5.54 1.98
CA GLY A 562 -18.69 -4.57 1.49
C GLY A 562 -17.67 -5.12 0.49
N THR A 563 -17.63 -6.44 0.25
CA THR A 563 -16.66 -7.05 -0.66
C THR A 563 -17.32 -7.85 -1.77
N GLY A 564 -16.89 -7.63 -3.01
CA GLY A 564 -17.06 -8.51 -4.15
C GLY A 564 -18.46 -8.71 -4.70
N ILE A 565 -19.47 -7.94 -4.29
CA ILE A 565 -20.82 -8.00 -4.87
C ILE A 565 -21.13 -6.74 -5.67
N ASN A 566 -22.09 -6.87 -6.59
CA ASN A 566 -22.60 -5.76 -7.38
C ASN A 566 -24.01 -5.40 -6.91
N LEU A 567 -24.20 -4.14 -6.52
CA LEU A 567 -25.48 -3.62 -6.02
C LEU A 567 -25.81 -2.28 -6.70
N THR A 568 -25.61 -2.18 -8.02
CA THR A 568 -25.83 -0.96 -8.81
C THR A 568 -27.28 -0.53 -8.89
N ALA A 569 -28.24 -1.38 -8.55
CA ALA A 569 -29.63 -0.98 -8.40
C ALA A 569 -29.81 0.08 -7.30
N ALA A 570 -28.92 0.10 -6.30
CA ALA A 570 -29.00 1.06 -5.20
C ALA A 570 -28.51 2.46 -5.62
N ASN A 571 -29.24 3.48 -5.25
CA ASN A 571 -28.84 4.88 -5.31
C ASN A 571 -28.69 5.51 -3.91
N TYR A 572 -28.98 4.75 -2.84
CA TYR A 572 -28.70 5.13 -1.46
C TYR A 572 -27.78 4.11 -0.78
N VAL A 573 -26.89 4.62 0.06
CA VAL A 573 -26.03 3.83 0.95
C VAL A 573 -26.14 4.40 2.35
N LEU A 574 -26.50 3.58 3.33
CA LEU A 574 -26.63 3.96 4.73
C LEU A 574 -25.63 3.17 5.59
N PHE A 575 -24.92 3.87 6.47
CA PHE A 575 -24.00 3.24 7.41
C PHE A 575 -24.55 3.29 8.83
N CYS A 576 -25.16 2.21 9.33
CA CYS A 576 -25.51 2.11 10.75
C CYS A 576 -24.26 2.16 11.64
N SER A 577 -23.18 1.50 11.23
CA SER A 577 -21.83 1.70 11.79
C SER A 577 -20.87 2.18 10.74
N LEU A 578 -20.09 3.19 11.08
CA LEU A 578 -18.98 3.64 10.23
C LEU A 578 -17.88 2.58 10.20
N PRO A 579 -17.31 2.28 9.03
CA PRO A 579 -16.10 1.48 8.94
C PRO A 579 -14.91 2.16 9.63
N TRP A 580 -13.91 1.38 10.02
CA TRP A 580 -12.73 1.88 10.71
C TRP A 580 -11.79 2.73 9.85
N THR A 581 -11.90 2.60 8.52
CA THR A 581 -10.99 3.28 7.61
C THR A 581 -11.73 3.88 6.42
N PRO A 582 -11.22 5.00 5.85
CA PRO A 582 -11.78 5.58 4.62
C PRO A 582 -11.79 4.62 3.44
N ALA A 583 -10.81 3.70 3.36
CA ALA A 583 -10.73 2.71 2.29
C ALA A 583 -11.89 1.70 2.35
N LEU A 584 -12.20 1.19 3.55
CA LEU A 584 -13.35 0.29 3.75
C LEU A 584 -14.68 1.00 3.49
N GLN A 585 -14.79 2.28 3.88
CA GLN A 585 -15.97 3.09 3.58
C GLN A 585 -16.14 3.26 2.07
N ALA A 586 -15.08 3.67 1.37
CA ALA A 586 -15.11 3.83 -0.08
C ALA A 586 -15.43 2.49 -0.77
N GLN A 587 -14.86 1.39 -0.31
CA GLN A 587 -15.13 0.05 -0.83
C GLN A 587 -16.62 -0.34 -0.70
N ALA A 588 -17.24 -0.05 0.44
CA ALA A 588 -18.66 -0.31 0.67
C ALA A 588 -19.55 0.60 -0.21
N GLU A 589 -19.26 1.88 -0.28
CA GLU A 589 -19.96 2.83 -1.16
C GLU A 589 -19.86 2.41 -2.65
N ASP A 590 -18.75 1.84 -3.04
CA ASP A 590 -18.47 1.39 -4.41
C ASP A 590 -19.24 0.11 -4.81
N ARG A 591 -20.06 -0.44 -3.92
CA ARG A 591 -21.06 -1.46 -4.30
C ARG A 591 -22.20 -0.83 -5.10
N ALA A 592 -22.58 0.41 -4.80
CA ALA A 592 -23.56 1.21 -5.53
C ALA A 592 -22.91 2.15 -6.55
N TYR A 593 -21.81 2.84 -6.18
CA TYR A 593 -21.14 3.85 -6.99
C TYR A 593 -20.08 3.24 -7.90
N ARG A 594 -20.53 2.62 -8.97
CA ARG A 594 -19.67 1.92 -9.93
C ARG A 594 -20.25 1.96 -11.35
N ASN A 595 -19.51 1.42 -12.31
CA ASN A 595 -20.00 1.29 -13.68
C ASN A 595 -21.38 0.59 -13.75
N GLY A 596 -22.30 1.17 -14.49
CA GLY A 596 -23.70 0.76 -14.57
C GLY A 596 -24.64 1.57 -13.66
N GLN A 597 -24.11 2.42 -12.78
CA GLN A 597 -24.92 3.36 -12.00
C GLN A 597 -25.28 4.59 -12.84
N LEU A 598 -26.57 4.81 -13.03
CA LEU A 598 -27.10 5.92 -13.85
C LEU A 598 -27.65 7.08 -13.01
N ARG A 599 -27.76 6.90 -11.69
CA ARG A 599 -28.30 7.90 -10.76
C ARG A 599 -27.20 8.42 -9.82
N PRO A 600 -27.35 9.64 -9.26
CA PRO A 600 -26.49 10.09 -8.18
C PRO A 600 -26.59 9.13 -6.99
N VAL A 601 -25.49 8.86 -6.31
CA VAL A 601 -25.49 8.03 -5.11
C VAL A 601 -25.46 8.92 -3.87
N MET A 602 -26.46 8.80 -3.02
CA MET A 602 -26.55 9.44 -1.72
C MET A 602 -26.03 8.51 -0.62
N VAL A 603 -25.02 8.94 0.11
CA VAL A 603 -24.48 8.21 1.25
C VAL A 603 -24.94 8.89 2.53
N LEU A 604 -25.88 8.26 3.24
CA LEU A 604 -26.47 8.76 4.47
C LEU A 604 -25.72 8.19 5.68
N ILE A 605 -25.31 9.06 6.59
CA ILE A 605 -24.47 8.69 7.73
C ILE A 605 -25.16 9.17 9.01
N PRO A 606 -25.96 8.31 9.70
CA PRO A 606 -26.51 8.61 10.99
C PRO A 606 -25.40 8.71 12.04
N LEU A 607 -25.31 9.83 12.72
CA LEU A 607 -24.31 10.10 13.77
C LEU A 607 -25.03 10.37 15.08
N VAL A 608 -24.76 9.54 16.08
CA VAL A 608 -25.30 9.81 17.42
C VAL A 608 -24.51 10.93 18.05
N GLU A 609 -25.24 11.98 18.47
CA GLU A 609 -24.60 13.18 19.05
C GLU A 609 -23.94 12.88 20.40
N SER A 610 -22.83 13.57 20.68
CA SER A 610 -22.04 13.44 21.90
C SER A 610 -21.58 12.00 22.20
N SER A 611 -21.23 11.25 21.15
CA SER A 611 -20.81 9.86 21.24
C SER A 611 -19.50 9.58 20.47
N ILE A 612 -19.00 8.36 20.58
CA ILE A 612 -17.83 7.90 19.81
C ILE A 612 -18.04 7.93 18.30
N ASP A 613 -19.29 7.97 17.79
CA ASP A 613 -19.60 8.09 16.37
C ASP A 613 -19.05 9.39 15.78
N GLN A 614 -19.25 10.51 16.47
CA GLN A 614 -18.75 11.81 16.01
C GLN A 614 -17.21 11.81 15.96
N HIS A 615 -16.55 11.22 16.95
CA HIS A 615 -15.09 11.10 16.96
C HIS A 615 -14.59 10.23 15.81
N LEU A 616 -15.24 9.09 15.56
CA LEU A 616 -14.90 8.21 14.45
C LEU A 616 -15.11 8.91 13.10
N TRP A 617 -16.20 9.65 12.94
CA TRP A 617 -16.47 10.42 11.73
C TRP A 617 -15.43 11.50 11.47
N GLN A 618 -15.05 12.28 12.48
CA GLN A 618 -13.99 13.30 12.37
C GLN A 618 -12.65 12.66 12.02
N MET A 619 -12.34 11.53 12.63
CA MET A 619 -11.13 10.77 12.32
C MET A 619 -11.13 10.25 10.87
N LEU A 620 -12.25 9.77 10.35
CA LEU A 620 -12.37 9.35 8.96
C LEU A 620 -12.18 10.53 8.00
N LEU A 621 -12.74 11.70 8.30
CA LEU A 621 -12.56 12.92 7.51
C LEU A 621 -11.10 13.38 7.51
N SER A 622 -10.43 13.40 8.67
CA SER A 622 -9.03 13.80 8.77
C SER A 622 -8.11 12.82 8.04
N LYS A 623 -8.37 11.52 8.15
CA LYS A 623 -7.65 10.49 7.40
C LYS A 623 -7.94 10.51 5.91
N GLN A 624 -9.12 10.90 5.47
CA GLN A 624 -9.40 11.12 4.05
C GLN A 624 -8.59 12.28 3.48
N ALA A 625 -8.42 13.35 4.23
CA ALA A 625 -7.56 14.47 3.83
C ALA A 625 -6.08 14.07 3.76
N LEU A 626 -5.65 13.12 4.63
CA LEU A 626 -4.31 12.55 4.66
C LEU A 626 -4.15 11.34 3.73
N ALA A 627 -5.20 10.57 3.46
CA ALA A 627 -5.19 9.32 2.67
C ALA A 627 -5.05 9.55 1.16
N SER A 628 -5.01 10.80 0.69
CA SER A 628 -4.33 11.03 -0.57
C SER A 628 -2.86 10.57 -0.51
N ASP A 629 -2.27 10.42 0.68
CA ASP A 629 -0.84 10.21 0.87
C ASP A 629 -0.39 8.97 1.69
N LEU A 630 -1.17 8.41 2.62
CA LEU A 630 -0.65 7.35 3.51
C LEU A 630 -1.76 6.57 4.23
N LEU A 631 -1.71 5.30 4.34
CA LEU A 631 -2.03 4.36 5.43
C LEU A 631 -2.89 3.16 5.05
N GLU A 632 -2.52 2.03 5.69
CA GLU A 632 -3.10 0.71 5.53
C GLU A 632 -4.44 0.54 6.25
N PRO A 633 -5.38 -0.22 5.66
CA PRO A 633 -6.69 -0.44 6.27
C PRO A 633 -6.65 -1.12 7.64
N GLU A 634 -5.76 -2.08 7.86
CA GLU A 634 -5.73 -2.85 9.11
C GLU A 634 -4.98 -2.14 10.24
N GLN A 635 -3.81 -1.55 9.97
CA GLN A 635 -3.11 -0.71 10.96
C GLN A 635 -3.90 0.57 11.27
N ALA A 636 -4.51 1.17 10.26
CA ALA A 636 -5.37 2.31 10.47
C ALA A 636 -6.62 1.96 11.28
N ALA A 637 -7.11 0.72 11.20
CA ALA A 637 -8.18 0.23 12.08
C ALA A 637 -7.69 0.05 13.52
N GLU A 638 -6.52 -0.55 13.73
CA GLU A 638 -5.92 -0.68 15.07
C GLU A 638 -5.60 0.68 15.70
N ASP A 639 -5.06 1.62 14.92
CA ASP A 639 -4.78 2.98 15.38
C ASP A 639 -6.07 3.75 15.69
N ALA A 640 -7.12 3.55 14.87
CA ALA A 640 -8.43 4.11 15.14
C ALA A 640 -9.03 3.56 16.42
N MET A 641 -8.92 2.24 16.64
CA MET A 641 -9.37 1.61 17.89
C MET A 641 -8.59 2.15 19.11
N ARG A 642 -7.27 2.31 18.99
CA ARG A 642 -6.43 2.87 20.07
C ARG A 642 -6.78 4.33 20.38
N GLN A 643 -7.01 5.17 19.35
CA GLN A 643 -7.42 6.56 19.54
C GLN A 643 -8.81 6.65 20.19
N LEU A 644 -9.77 5.85 19.76
CA LEU A 644 -11.09 5.81 20.41
C LEU A 644 -11.01 5.27 21.83
N ALA A 645 -10.11 4.31 22.10
CA ALA A 645 -9.86 3.78 23.44
C ALA A 645 -9.31 4.83 24.41
N SER A 646 -8.65 5.89 23.92
CA SER A 646 -8.18 7.01 24.76
C SER A 646 -9.27 8.03 25.07
N VAL A 647 -10.40 7.99 24.34
CA VAL A 647 -11.54 8.90 24.49
C VAL A 647 -12.71 8.20 25.21
N ALA A 648 -12.77 6.88 25.12
CA ALA A 648 -13.71 6.01 25.81
C ALA A 648 -13.10 5.44 27.11
#